data_03dd9ddcfe6482aeea156e51e4b00e84
#
_entry.id   03dd9ddcfe6482aeea156e51e4b00e84
#
_cell.length_a   1.000
_cell.length_b   1.000
_cell.length_c   1.000
_cell.angle_alpha   90.00
_cell.angle_beta   90.00
_cell.angle_gamma   90.00
#
_symmetry.space_group_name_H-M   'P 1'
#
loop_
_entity.id
_entity.type
_entity.pdbx_description
1 polymer ?
#
loop_
_entity_poly.entity_id
_entity_poly.type
_entity_poly.pdbx_seq_one_letter_code
_entity_poly.pdbx_strand_id
1 'polypeptide(L)'
;FGVSGDTLFVSLLELGLQQLEVLAAHQLGGGGSIDDEELSAATAALDDMTSNITIASKYTKTVGTLVLEKIGQPWISNVLEKCIADKDSQRALQWSSMFVSFGETYTEFIIQKIADPQQSERVNTFLQIMLALSRFPGYHGIDEDISDQPLNFWYLLQEALIDYAYEAEEDPELAQKAAGAQTLVKQVYVELLRVLVSKCTYPPTDIWMDSDKEEKEKFISYRREVADALLNAYYVLREDMLSLLVDESINRMSVFSLESWQSLEAVLFSLKSIGEAVPESESMFLPRLFSADVLTRSFMPVLQAGVGSDDCAAQWGLTSVKTSILSLIGAYGEWWKSHSELLPVVVPCVTSSMSQPGLVQAAVAAFRKICDSCREHLIEASGSMVLLACEVLLAGDSVPMREQQRIFESVAEVVMAQPADKQVESLAPLVSSLIEALSKSTLLLDSAPNGISFSELEPYTSPLLSNLRLVDSLARGLQFSDEIEEAALVGNQEAITTLTHAARCYSDSGVLQEFRLALLRLMNRVFSLAIWPRDPQTQMVHIDDDLVECILSIINNSARRGLHALAFYLDDVVSLVGNAWNSTVARSEGVTGSFVLGSRWSDQCPVFLQCVSQLVIVFSTKEAPWKPTRAGFDEVDRVLGAVLTRMLDDIYLGLLRDADTLATAIEQQPVITEYLFELFTRVLQTRPELFMGLEQASVERLCNLSIQALTIPNRLALKPTAYFLTALIRVSSSDTNGNPKRRAAVELLGALWNQYGATWLRTTLAAIGGTHPRSLLPNISELLFAMAKNHLATLRQWMGELLSQPDFPSRFVDDRTKRVFAQQIAGTRSFSKAKGVVNEFSIKCRNLQGTAYTS
;
A
#
# COMPACT_ATOMS: atom_id res chain seq x y z
N PHE A 1 57.93 -20.28 -1.73
CA PHE A 1 57.50 -19.01 -1.07
C PHE A 1 56.19 -19.27 -0.34
N GLY A 2 56.21 -19.57 0.99
CA GLY A 2 55.05 -19.93 1.77
C GLY A 2 54.55 -18.73 2.55
N VAL A 3 54.18 -17.68 1.92
CA VAL A 3 53.35 -16.59 2.55
C VAL A 3 51.91 -17.10 2.53
N SER A 4 51.26 -17.22 3.69
CA SER A 4 49.86 -17.58 3.74
C SER A 4 49.04 -16.48 3.06
N GLY A 5 47.95 -16.84 2.40
CA GLY A 5 47.09 -15.82 1.77
C GLY A 5 46.65 -14.73 2.72
N ASP A 6 46.54 -15.05 3.99
CA ASP A 6 46.16 -14.14 5.09
C ASP A 6 47.23 -13.07 5.33
N THR A 7 48.52 -13.44 5.33
CA THR A 7 49.64 -12.49 5.51
C THR A 7 49.75 -11.55 4.30
N LEU A 8 49.50 -12.05 3.10
CA LEU A 8 49.51 -11.24 1.87
C LEU A 8 48.38 -10.19 1.89
N PHE A 9 47.17 -10.58 2.30
CA PHE A 9 46.03 -9.66 2.38
C PHE A 9 46.28 -8.53 3.39
N VAL A 10 46.74 -8.84 4.57
CA VAL A 10 47.07 -7.82 5.61
C VAL A 10 48.15 -6.86 5.11
N SER A 11 49.20 -7.36 4.45
CA SER A 11 50.26 -6.52 3.90
C SER A 11 49.77 -5.63 2.74
N LEU A 12 48.82 -6.09 1.92
CA LEU A 12 48.20 -5.28 0.87
C LEU A 12 47.34 -4.16 1.46
N LEU A 13 46.57 -4.48 2.50
CA LEU A 13 45.74 -3.51 3.19
C LEU A 13 46.61 -2.40 3.85
N GLU A 14 47.69 -2.81 4.54
CA GLU A 14 48.65 -1.86 5.13
C GLU A 14 49.29 -0.94 4.07
N LEU A 15 49.69 -1.53 2.92
CA LEU A 15 50.23 -0.78 1.80
C LEU A 15 49.23 0.22 1.21
N GLY A 16 47.96 -0.22 1.03
CA GLY A 16 46.88 0.67 0.56
C GLY A 16 46.62 1.84 1.49
N LEU A 17 46.56 1.60 2.82
CA LEU A 17 46.42 2.62 3.84
C LEU A 17 47.63 3.59 3.88
N GLN A 18 48.83 3.07 3.62
CA GLN A 18 50.03 3.85 3.51
C GLN A 18 50.03 4.76 2.27
N GLN A 19 49.55 4.26 1.16
CA GLN A 19 49.37 5.04 -0.08
C GLN A 19 48.42 6.20 0.13
N LEU A 20 47.27 5.98 0.82
CA LEU A 20 46.34 7.06 1.17
C LEU A 20 47.01 8.14 2.07
N GLU A 21 47.84 7.74 3.02
CA GLU A 21 48.57 8.69 3.87
C GLU A 21 49.54 9.55 3.05
N VAL A 22 50.18 8.97 2.03
CA VAL A 22 51.06 9.72 1.10
C VAL A 22 50.23 10.69 0.24
N LEU A 23 49.11 10.25 -0.33
CA LEU A 23 48.22 11.12 -1.08
C LEU A 23 47.67 12.26 -0.23
N ALA A 24 47.28 11.99 1.02
CA ALA A 24 46.89 13.03 1.97
C ALA A 24 47.99 14.04 2.25
N ALA A 25 49.23 13.57 2.46
CA ALA A 25 50.37 14.47 2.65
C ALA A 25 50.64 15.39 1.45
N HIS A 26 50.49 14.87 0.23
CA HIS A 26 50.57 15.66 -0.99
C HIS A 26 49.44 16.71 -1.05
N GLN A 27 48.21 16.35 -0.72
CA GLN A 27 47.07 17.28 -0.69
C GLN A 27 47.30 18.42 0.33
N LEU A 28 47.84 18.11 1.49
CA LEU A 28 48.07 19.07 2.56
C LEU A 28 49.32 19.96 2.30
N GLY A 29 50.33 19.45 1.59
CA GLY A 29 51.65 20.14 1.42
C GLY A 29 51.67 21.21 0.34
N GLY A 30 50.63 21.43 -0.45
CA GLY A 30 50.55 22.51 -1.45
C GLY A 30 51.49 22.36 -2.67
N GLY A 31 52.16 21.23 -2.82
CA GLY A 31 53.23 21.02 -3.81
C GLY A 31 52.85 20.34 -5.15
N GLY A 32 51.58 20.21 -5.46
CA GLY A 32 51.09 19.64 -6.69
C GLY A 32 49.61 19.27 -6.60
N SER A 33 48.87 19.33 -7.70
CA SER A 33 47.51 18.73 -7.72
C SER A 33 47.63 17.21 -7.61
N ILE A 34 46.93 16.61 -6.66
CA ILE A 34 46.74 15.16 -6.67
C ILE A 34 46.02 14.82 -7.97
N ASP A 35 46.40 13.72 -8.58
CA ASP A 35 45.62 13.13 -9.69
C ASP A 35 44.36 12.55 -9.10
N ASP A 36 43.19 13.12 -9.47
CA ASP A 36 41.89 12.67 -8.98
C ASP A 36 41.61 11.20 -9.40
N GLU A 37 42.21 10.71 -10.48
CA GLU A 37 42.13 9.28 -10.89
C GLU A 37 42.90 8.38 -9.93
N GLU A 38 44.08 8.83 -9.46
CA GLU A 38 44.90 8.06 -8.51
C GLU A 38 44.23 7.99 -7.12
N LEU A 39 43.64 9.06 -6.65
CA LEU A 39 42.88 9.09 -5.41
C LEU A 39 41.63 8.19 -5.51
N SER A 40 40.87 8.33 -6.57
CA SER A 40 39.68 7.51 -6.83
C SER A 40 40.01 6.02 -6.88
N ALA A 41 41.10 5.64 -7.57
CA ALA A 41 41.54 4.26 -7.66
C ALA A 41 42.00 3.70 -6.29
N ALA A 42 42.72 4.51 -5.49
CA ALA A 42 43.20 4.09 -4.19
C ALA A 42 42.06 3.91 -3.19
N THR A 43 41.12 4.86 -3.13
CA THR A 43 39.94 4.79 -2.24
C THR A 43 39.00 3.64 -2.64
N ALA A 44 38.73 3.45 -3.93
CA ALA A 44 37.92 2.34 -4.44
C ALA A 44 38.53 0.95 -4.13
N ALA A 45 39.85 0.82 -4.32
CA ALA A 45 40.53 -0.45 -4.02
C ALA A 45 40.50 -0.80 -2.52
N LEU A 46 40.60 0.20 -1.66
CA LEU A 46 40.49 0.00 -0.21
C LEU A 46 39.03 -0.25 0.22
N ASP A 47 38.10 0.40 -0.41
CA ASP A 47 36.68 0.14 -0.21
C ASP A 47 36.35 -1.33 -0.56
N ASP A 48 36.72 -1.82 -1.73
CA ASP A 48 36.55 -3.23 -2.11
C ASP A 48 37.20 -4.20 -1.12
N MET A 49 38.37 -3.85 -0.56
CA MET A 49 39.07 -4.68 0.41
C MET A 49 38.42 -4.69 1.80
N THR A 50 37.78 -3.60 2.20
CA THR A 50 37.19 -3.45 3.53
C THR A 50 35.70 -3.82 3.56
N SER A 51 34.94 -3.54 2.52
CA SER A 51 33.47 -3.76 2.45
C SER A 51 33.07 -5.15 1.99
N ASN A 52 33.98 -5.93 1.41
CA ASN A 52 33.66 -7.28 0.93
C ASN A 52 33.24 -8.20 2.10
N ILE A 53 31.99 -8.64 2.09
CA ILE A 53 31.37 -9.47 3.15
C ILE A 53 32.18 -10.72 3.51
N THR A 54 32.77 -11.39 2.52
CA THR A 54 33.59 -12.59 2.75
C THR A 54 34.90 -12.25 3.48
N ILE A 55 35.49 -11.12 3.17
CA ILE A 55 36.71 -10.60 3.79
C ILE A 55 36.36 -10.07 5.18
N ALA A 56 35.32 -9.27 5.31
CA ALA A 56 34.84 -8.72 6.56
C ALA A 56 34.59 -9.81 7.60
N SER A 57 33.84 -10.87 7.26
CA SER A 57 33.55 -11.97 8.19
C SER A 57 34.81 -12.74 8.68
N LYS A 58 35.83 -12.87 7.83
CA LYS A 58 37.06 -13.62 8.17
C LYS A 58 38.09 -12.78 8.93
N TYR A 59 38.19 -11.50 8.62
CA TYR A 59 39.26 -10.62 9.09
C TYR A 59 38.77 -9.43 9.94
N THR A 60 37.54 -9.46 10.43
CA THR A 60 36.89 -8.35 11.17
C THR A 60 37.80 -7.68 12.17
N LYS A 61 38.45 -8.45 13.06
CA LYS A 61 39.33 -7.91 14.09
C LYS A 61 40.59 -7.28 13.51
N THR A 62 41.21 -7.89 12.50
CA THR A 62 42.47 -7.43 11.91
C THR A 62 42.24 -6.16 11.09
N VAL A 63 41.26 -6.20 10.18
CA VAL A 63 40.92 -5.04 9.34
C VAL A 63 40.40 -3.89 10.20
N GLY A 64 39.44 -4.17 11.08
CA GLY A 64 38.84 -3.16 11.96
C GLY A 64 39.90 -2.46 12.85
N THR A 65 40.86 -3.21 13.41
CA THR A 65 41.94 -2.64 14.23
C THR A 65 42.86 -1.80 13.38
N LEU A 66 43.34 -2.29 12.22
CA LEU A 66 44.28 -1.56 11.36
C LEU A 66 43.67 -0.27 10.82
N VAL A 67 42.43 -0.32 10.36
CA VAL A 67 41.73 0.85 9.81
C VAL A 67 41.49 1.88 10.92
N LEU A 68 40.98 1.47 12.11
CA LEU A 68 40.80 2.40 13.24
C LEU A 68 42.11 2.99 13.73
N GLU A 69 43.21 2.25 13.65
CA GLU A 69 44.54 2.75 14.03
C GLU A 69 45.04 3.83 13.09
N LYS A 70 44.78 3.72 11.82
CA LYS A 70 45.10 4.71 10.80
C LYS A 70 44.16 5.91 10.81
N ILE A 71 42.85 5.66 10.98
CA ILE A 71 41.82 6.71 11.08
C ILE A 71 42.06 7.60 12.31
N GLY A 72 42.55 7.03 13.41
CA GLY A 72 42.89 7.81 14.61
C GLY A 72 44.10 8.77 14.45
N GLN A 73 44.70 8.85 13.26
CA GLN A 73 45.80 9.76 12.99
C GLN A 73 45.34 11.13 12.46
N PRO A 74 46.02 12.24 12.80
CA PRO A 74 45.56 13.58 12.46
C PRO A 74 45.46 13.91 10.97
N TRP A 75 46.11 13.14 10.09
CA TRP A 75 46.10 13.44 8.67
C TRP A 75 44.72 13.36 8.02
N ILE A 76 43.84 12.43 8.47
CA ILE A 76 42.49 12.30 7.94
C ILE A 76 41.62 13.50 8.27
N SER A 77 41.60 13.89 9.55
CA SER A 77 40.87 15.09 9.95
C SER A 77 41.36 16.34 9.19
N ASN A 78 42.71 16.48 9.05
CA ASN A 78 43.29 17.60 8.32
C ASN A 78 42.91 17.62 6.83
N VAL A 79 42.83 16.45 6.17
CA VAL A 79 42.40 16.38 4.76
C VAL A 79 40.93 16.76 4.60
N LEU A 80 40.05 16.25 5.46
CA LEU A 80 38.64 16.59 5.42
C LEU A 80 38.41 18.08 5.76
N GLU A 81 39.11 18.62 6.76
CA GLU A 81 39.08 20.05 7.08
C GLU A 81 39.49 20.90 5.89
N LYS A 82 40.51 20.45 5.14
CA LYS A 82 40.94 21.14 3.93
C LYS A 82 39.91 21.07 2.82
N CYS A 83 39.30 19.89 2.56
CA CYS A 83 38.22 19.75 1.59
C CYS A 83 37.03 20.66 1.97
N ILE A 84 36.69 20.74 3.25
CA ILE A 84 35.65 21.62 3.77
C ILE A 84 36.00 23.10 3.54
N ALA A 85 37.25 23.50 3.87
CA ALA A 85 37.71 24.89 3.71
C ALA A 85 37.75 25.32 2.24
N ASP A 86 38.17 24.42 1.36
CA ASP A 86 38.26 24.64 -0.08
C ASP A 86 36.92 24.48 -0.81
N LYS A 87 35.86 24.00 -0.09
CA LYS A 87 34.56 23.60 -0.64
C LYS A 87 34.66 22.58 -1.80
N ASP A 88 35.64 21.70 -1.73
CA ASP A 88 35.88 20.67 -2.71
C ASP A 88 35.03 19.42 -2.41
N SER A 89 33.77 19.44 -2.86
CA SER A 89 32.82 18.36 -2.62
C SER A 89 33.24 17.08 -3.34
N GLN A 90 33.83 17.16 -4.52
CA GLN A 90 34.26 16.00 -5.30
C GLN A 90 35.34 15.18 -4.58
N ARG A 91 36.36 15.85 -4.05
CA ARG A 91 37.41 15.18 -3.27
C ARG A 91 36.91 14.71 -1.91
N ALA A 92 36.06 15.51 -1.26
CA ALA A 92 35.41 15.07 -0.02
C ALA A 92 34.61 13.79 -0.21
N LEU A 93 33.91 13.65 -1.32
CA LEU A 93 33.14 12.43 -1.66
C LEU A 93 34.06 11.21 -1.81
N GLN A 94 35.20 11.36 -2.52
CA GLN A 94 36.16 10.26 -2.69
C GLN A 94 36.74 9.78 -1.34
N TRP A 95 37.07 10.70 -0.45
CA TRP A 95 37.56 10.37 0.91
C TRP A 95 36.47 9.78 1.78
N SER A 96 35.21 10.28 1.69
CA SER A 96 34.11 9.86 2.56
C SER A 96 33.64 8.46 2.24
N SER A 97 33.60 8.05 0.97
CA SER A 97 33.06 6.74 0.55
C SER A 97 33.70 5.58 1.31
N MET A 98 35.02 5.57 1.44
CA MET A 98 35.74 4.52 2.16
C MET A 98 35.43 4.52 3.67
N PHE A 99 35.29 5.70 4.30
CA PHE A 99 35.01 5.77 5.74
C PHE A 99 33.58 5.33 6.04
N VAL A 100 32.64 5.73 5.19
CA VAL A 100 31.23 5.35 5.33
C VAL A 100 31.09 3.85 5.14
N SER A 101 31.65 3.29 4.09
CA SER A 101 31.61 1.86 3.80
C SER A 101 32.26 1.00 4.89
N PHE A 102 33.40 1.47 5.44
CA PHE A 102 33.99 0.85 6.60
C PHE A 102 33.06 0.92 7.83
N GLY A 103 32.49 2.06 8.10
CA GLY A 103 31.54 2.24 9.21
C GLY A 103 30.36 1.31 9.13
N GLU A 104 29.74 1.21 7.95
CA GLU A 104 28.59 0.34 7.68
C GLU A 104 28.94 -1.14 7.84
N THR A 105 30.09 -1.56 7.33
CA THR A 105 30.50 -2.97 7.38
C THR A 105 30.93 -3.43 8.76
N TYR A 106 31.52 -2.55 9.59
CA TYR A 106 32.13 -2.87 10.88
C TYR A 106 31.40 -2.29 12.10
N THR A 107 30.13 -1.94 12.00
CA THR A 107 29.33 -1.33 13.08
C THR A 107 29.36 -2.15 14.38
N GLU A 108 29.16 -3.46 14.32
CA GLU A 108 29.25 -4.36 15.49
C GLU A 108 30.64 -4.31 16.15
N PHE A 109 31.71 -4.33 15.35
CA PHE A 109 33.08 -4.19 15.84
C PHE A 109 33.30 -2.81 16.49
N ILE A 110 32.78 -1.75 15.90
CA ILE A 110 32.87 -0.36 16.42
C ILE A 110 32.20 -0.29 17.79
N ILE A 111 30.97 -0.81 17.94
CA ILE A 111 30.25 -0.82 19.23
C ILE A 111 31.03 -1.59 20.31
N GLN A 112 31.58 -2.76 20.00
CA GLN A 112 32.39 -3.53 20.94
C GLN A 112 33.64 -2.76 21.37
N LYS A 113 34.24 -1.95 20.50
CA LYS A 113 35.44 -1.17 20.76
C LYS A 113 35.19 0.16 21.47
N ILE A 114 33.97 0.72 21.36
CA ILE A 114 33.57 1.88 22.18
C ILE A 114 33.72 1.59 23.67
N ALA A 115 33.36 0.37 24.08
CA ALA A 115 33.43 -0.06 25.48
C ALA A 115 34.86 -0.42 25.96
N ASP A 116 35.84 -0.49 25.06
CA ASP A 116 37.25 -0.79 25.37
C ASP A 116 38.03 0.48 25.67
N PRO A 117 38.49 0.74 26.93
CA PRO A 117 39.22 1.99 27.28
C PRO A 117 40.46 2.26 26.45
N GLN A 118 41.05 1.23 25.84
CA GLN A 118 42.25 1.39 25.00
C GLN A 118 41.96 1.80 23.58
N GLN A 119 40.72 1.59 23.11
CA GLN A 119 40.29 1.87 21.74
C GLN A 119 39.23 2.96 21.64
N SER A 120 38.57 3.29 22.75
CA SER A 120 37.45 4.27 22.77
C SER A 120 37.79 5.62 22.18
N GLU A 121 39.03 6.10 22.36
CA GLU A 121 39.48 7.38 21.78
C GLU A 121 39.54 7.32 20.26
N ARG A 122 40.00 6.20 19.68
CA ARG A 122 40.08 6.02 18.22
C ARG A 122 38.68 5.89 17.60
N VAL A 123 37.79 5.14 18.27
CA VAL A 123 36.38 5.05 17.84
C VAL A 123 35.71 6.41 17.93
N ASN A 124 35.93 7.16 19.00
CA ASN A 124 35.38 8.52 19.09
C ASN A 124 35.88 9.42 17.96
N THR A 125 37.17 9.35 17.61
CA THR A 125 37.73 10.09 16.46
C THR A 125 37.00 9.69 15.16
N PHE A 126 36.73 8.40 14.94
CA PHE A 126 35.97 7.93 13.80
C PHE A 126 34.54 8.48 13.79
N LEU A 127 33.84 8.46 14.92
CA LEU A 127 32.48 9.01 15.05
C LEU A 127 32.48 10.53 14.82
N GLN A 128 33.51 11.26 15.22
CA GLN A 128 33.63 12.68 14.91
C GLN A 128 33.88 12.96 13.43
N ILE A 129 34.60 12.06 12.73
CA ILE A 129 34.71 12.13 11.24
C ILE A 129 33.33 11.95 10.60
N MET A 130 32.56 10.94 11.04
CA MET A 130 31.19 10.71 10.52
C MET A 130 30.27 11.90 10.80
N LEU A 131 30.38 12.54 11.97
CA LEU A 131 29.64 13.76 12.27
C LEU A 131 30.09 14.94 11.39
N ALA A 132 31.39 15.07 11.11
CA ALA A 132 31.93 16.13 10.24
C ALA A 132 31.43 15.99 8.80
N LEU A 133 31.34 14.75 8.28
CA LEU A 133 30.71 14.44 6.99
C LEU A 133 29.23 14.78 7.00
N SER A 134 28.46 14.36 8.02
CA SER A 134 27.06 14.72 8.18
C SER A 134 26.83 16.24 8.25
N ARG A 135 27.81 17.00 8.78
CA ARG A 135 27.77 18.46 8.92
C ARG A 135 28.39 19.18 7.72
N PHE A 136 28.71 18.49 6.63
CA PHE A 136 29.40 19.12 5.50
C PHE A 136 28.69 20.43 5.10
N PRO A 137 29.43 21.54 4.91
CA PRO A 137 28.83 22.86 4.71
C PRO A 137 28.12 22.97 3.37
N GLY A 138 26.98 23.65 3.38
CA GLY A 138 26.11 23.81 2.23
C GLY A 138 24.80 23.08 2.38
N TYR A 139 23.95 23.17 1.35
CA TYR A 139 22.65 22.52 1.26
C TYR A 139 22.74 21.35 0.28
N HIS A 140 22.35 20.18 0.74
CA HIS A 140 22.42 18.95 -0.07
C HIS A 140 21.63 19.09 -1.36
N GLY A 141 22.22 18.65 -2.49
CA GLY A 141 21.62 18.77 -3.82
C GLY A 141 21.63 20.16 -4.44
N ILE A 142 22.10 21.19 -3.70
CA ILE A 142 22.29 22.57 -4.16
C ILE A 142 23.77 22.92 -4.17
N ASP A 143 24.42 22.79 -3.02
CA ASP A 143 25.84 23.15 -2.82
C ASP A 143 26.75 21.92 -2.66
N GLU A 144 26.19 20.78 -2.19
CA GLU A 144 26.97 19.58 -1.84
C GLU A 144 26.15 18.28 -1.98
N ASP A 145 26.85 17.13 -2.09
CA ASP A 145 26.27 15.79 -2.18
C ASP A 145 27.04 14.82 -1.23
N ILE A 146 27.31 15.24 0.01
CA ILE A 146 28.15 14.48 0.97
C ILE A 146 27.37 14.13 2.23
N SER A 147 26.57 15.05 2.73
CA SER A 147 25.92 14.90 4.03
C SER A 147 24.90 13.77 4.11
N ASP A 148 24.48 13.21 2.98
CA ASP A 148 23.63 12.02 2.89
C ASP A 148 24.40 10.71 3.14
N GLN A 149 25.68 10.67 2.77
CA GLN A 149 26.49 9.45 2.80
C GLN A 149 26.52 8.76 4.18
N PRO A 150 26.70 9.46 5.31
CA PRO A 150 26.76 8.80 6.60
C PRO A 150 25.40 8.46 7.22
N LEU A 151 24.27 8.76 6.58
CA LEU A 151 22.94 8.55 7.17
C LEU A 151 22.66 7.06 7.45
N ASN A 152 23.02 6.18 6.52
CA ASN A 152 22.85 4.75 6.70
C ASN A 152 23.78 4.18 7.80
N PHE A 153 24.99 4.70 7.95
CA PHE A 153 25.86 4.34 9.06
C PHE A 153 25.20 4.61 10.42
N TRP A 154 24.54 5.78 10.59
CA TRP A 154 23.88 6.12 11.84
C TRP A 154 22.72 5.17 12.16
N TYR A 155 21.99 4.70 11.13
CA TYR A 155 20.98 3.68 11.30
C TYR A 155 21.61 2.35 11.78
N LEU A 156 22.63 1.85 11.09
CA LEU A 156 23.30 0.60 11.45
C LEU A 156 23.96 0.66 12.84
N LEU A 157 24.49 1.81 13.23
CA LEU A 157 25.07 2.02 14.56
C LEU A 157 24.01 1.94 15.67
N GLN A 158 22.83 2.47 15.43
CA GLN A 158 21.69 2.36 16.34
C GLN A 158 21.24 0.91 16.49
N GLU A 159 21.12 0.15 15.39
CA GLU A 159 20.77 -1.28 15.44
C GLU A 159 21.83 -2.07 16.22
N ALA A 160 23.11 -1.92 15.87
CA ALA A 160 24.20 -2.61 16.56
C ALA A 160 24.25 -2.29 18.05
N LEU A 161 23.89 -1.06 18.47
CA LEU A 161 23.81 -0.69 19.89
C LEU A 161 22.68 -1.45 20.62
N ILE A 162 21.52 -1.61 19.98
CA ILE A 162 20.37 -2.34 20.54
C ILE A 162 20.73 -3.81 20.67
N ASP A 163 21.30 -4.42 19.62
CA ASP A 163 21.69 -5.83 19.61
C ASP A 163 22.75 -6.12 20.67
N TYR A 164 23.76 -5.23 20.80
CA TYR A 164 24.77 -5.36 21.83
C TYR A 164 24.22 -5.24 23.25
N ALA A 165 23.24 -4.37 23.48
CA ALA A 165 22.56 -4.25 24.76
C ALA A 165 21.73 -5.50 25.07
N TYR A 166 21.06 -6.09 24.09
CA TYR A 166 20.28 -7.31 24.22
C TYR A 166 21.18 -8.54 24.54
N GLU A 167 22.29 -8.69 23.82
CA GLU A 167 23.26 -9.75 24.09
C GLU A 167 23.86 -9.65 25.50
N ALA A 168 23.94 -8.44 26.05
CA ALA A 168 24.51 -8.17 27.37
C ALA A 168 23.54 -8.46 28.54
N GLU A 169 22.28 -8.76 28.32
CA GLU A 169 21.28 -8.98 29.40
C GLU A 169 21.63 -10.16 30.30
N GLU A 170 22.29 -11.20 29.76
CA GLU A 170 22.64 -12.42 30.53
C GLU A 170 24.04 -12.36 31.16
N ASP A 171 24.90 -11.38 30.82
CA ASP A 171 26.29 -11.26 31.31
C ASP A 171 26.53 -9.91 32.01
N PRO A 172 26.73 -9.88 33.36
CA PRO A 172 26.90 -8.62 34.10
C PRO A 172 28.14 -7.81 33.69
N GLU A 173 29.23 -8.46 33.24
CA GLU A 173 30.43 -7.74 32.77
C GLU A 173 30.17 -7.10 31.40
N LEU A 174 29.51 -7.81 30.52
CA LEU A 174 29.07 -7.28 29.22
C LEU A 174 28.03 -6.16 29.38
N ALA A 175 27.10 -6.31 30.33
CA ALA A 175 26.09 -5.29 30.64
C ALA A 175 26.74 -3.95 31.09
N GLN A 176 27.80 -4.00 31.88
CA GLN A 176 28.53 -2.79 32.27
C GLN A 176 29.23 -2.12 31.08
N LYS A 177 29.79 -2.91 30.16
CA LYS A 177 30.42 -2.40 28.93
C LYS A 177 29.37 -1.79 27.99
N ALA A 178 28.22 -2.47 27.82
CA ALA A 178 27.12 -1.99 27.01
C ALA A 178 26.55 -0.67 27.54
N ALA A 179 26.40 -0.52 28.86
CA ALA A 179 25.96 0.75 29.47
C ALA A 179 26.97 1.90 29.25
N GLY A 180 28.27 1.59 29.28
CA GLY A 180 29.32 2.55 28.94
C GLY A 180 29.27 2.98 27.47
N ALA A 181 29.09 2.01 26.54
CA ALA A 181 28.92 2.27 25.13
C ALA A 181 27.66 3.13 24.86
N GLN A 182 26.55 2.78 25.49
CA GLN A 182 25.29 3.52 25.37
C GLN A 182 25.45 4.99 25.80
N THR A 183 26.15 5.25 26.88
CA THR A 183 26.39 6.63 27.36
C THR A 183 27.18 7.46 26.36
N LEU A 184 28.25 6.90 25.79
CA LEU A 184 29.07 7.59 24.79
C LEU A 184 28.30 7.79 23.48
N VAL A 185 27.61 6.76 23.00
CA VAL A 185 26.78 6.86 21.78
C VAL A 185 25.69 7.91 21.96
N LYS A 186 25.03 7.98 23.12
CA LYS A 186 24.04 9.03 23.40
C LYS A 186 24.63 10.43 23.25
N GLN A 187 25.83 10.67 23.74
CA GLN A 187 26.49 11.98 23.59
C GLN A 187 26.69 12.32 22.10
N VAL A 188 27.16 11.36 21.30
CA VAL A 188 27.34 11.52 19.86
C VAL A 188 26.02 11.79 19.17
N TYR A 189 24.97 11.07 19.54
CA TYR A 189 23.62 11.26 18.93
C TYR A 189 22.97 12.59 19.32
N VAL A 190 23.30 13.19 20.48
CA VAL A 190 22.88 14.56 20.79
C VAL A 190 23.55 15.57 19.84
N GLU A 191 24.82 15.35 19.48
CA GLU A 191 25.49 16.19 18.48
C GLU A 191 24.92 15.93 17.09
N LEU A 192 24.70 14.67 16.73
CA LEU A 192 24.04 14.28 15.47
C LEU A 192 22.65 14.92 15.33
N LEU A 193 21.85 14.93 16.39
CA LEU A 193 20.55 15.60 16.39
C LEU A 193 20.65 17.07 15.97
N ARG A 194 21.62 17.80 16.55
CA ARG A 194 21.83 19.21 16.18
C ARG A 194 22.26 19.38 14.73
N VAL A 195 23.09 18.45 14.23
CA VAL A 195 23.50 18.42 12.82
C VAL A 195 22.29 18.16 11.91
N LEU A 196 21.50 17.14 12.19
CA LEU A 196 20.34 16.77 11.39
C LEU A 196 19.29 17.89 11.34
N VAL A 197 19.00 18.53 12.49
CA VAL A 197 18.10 19.70 12.53
C VAL A 197 18.65 20.86 11.70
N SER A 198 19.97 21.11 11.74
CA SER A 198 20.60 22.14 10.91
C SER A 198 20.56 21.80 9.44
N LYS A 199 20.82 20.55 9.06
CA LYS A 199 20.88 20.09 7.66
C LYS A 199 19.50 19.98 7.01
N CYS A 200 18.42 19.72 7.77
CA CYS A 200 17.06 19.76 7.24
C CYS A 200 16.46 21.18 7.17
N THR A 201 17.18 22.20 7.66
CA THR A 201 16.75 23.60 7.58
C THR A 201 16.76 24.07 6.13
N TYR A 202 15.68 24.69 5.66
CA TYR A 202 15.61 25.26 4.33
C TYR A 202 16.69 26.30 4.09
N PRO A 203 17.21 26.41 2.86
CA PRO A 203 18.11 27.50 2.48
C PRO A 203 17.49 28.87 2.72
N PRO A 204 18.26 29.94 2.78
CA PRO A 204 17.77 31.31 2.67
C PRO A 204 16.80 31.43 1.48
N THR A 205 15.77 32.25 1.66
CA THR A 205 14.63 32.28 0.70
C THR A 205 15.07 32.70 -0.70
N ASP A 206 16.06 33.56 -0.83
CA ASP A 206 16.68 33.98 -2.09
C ASP A 206 17.33 32.76 -2.80
N ILE A 207 18.17 32.02 -2.12
CA ILE A 207 18.81 30.80 -2.66
C ILE A 207 17.74 29.80 -3.09
N TRP A 208 16.74 29.54 -2.23
CA TRP A 208 15.68 28.59 -2.55
C TRP A 208 14.86 29.01 -3.77
N MET A 209 14.56 30.30 -3.93
CA MET A 209 13.79 30.77 -5.07
C MET A 209 14.57 30.67 -6.38
N ASP A 210 15.88 30.90 -6.34
CA ASP A 210 16.78 30.83 -7.51
C ASP A 210 17.12 29.38 -7.91
N SER A 211 17.05 28.43 -6.97
CA SER A 211 17.31 27.01 -7.24
C SER A 211 16.34 26.45 -8.28
N ASP A 212 16.82 25.54 -9.11
CA ASP A 212 16.01 24.86 -10.12
C ASP A 212 15.10 23.76 -9.52
N LYS A 213 14.32 23.13 -10.36
CA LYS A 213 13.37 22.09 -9.91
C LYS A 213 14.08 20.82 -9.44
N GLU A 214 15.18 20.44 -10.08
CA GLU A 214 15.94 19.23 -9.74
C GLU A 214 16.65 19.40 -8.38
N GLU A 215 17.28 20.54 -8.15
CA GLU A 215 17.91 20.92 -6.87
C GLU A 215 16.89 20.89 -5.72
N LYS A 216 15.71 21.48 -5.93
CA LYS A 216 14.61 21.47 -4.95
C LYS A 216 14.13 20.04 -4.65
N GLU A 217 13.98 19.21 -5.67
CA GLU A 217 13.56 17.81 -5.50
C GLU A 217 14.62 16.98 -4.76
N LYS A 218 15.90 17.17 -5.05
CA LYS A 218 17.01 16.53 -4.32
C LYS A 218 17.02 16.93 -2.85
N PHE A 219 16.92 18.22 -2.55
CA PHE A 219 16.86 18.70 -1.17
C PHE A 219 15.64 18.15 -0.40
N ILE A 220 14.46 18.11 -1.03
CA ILE A 220 13.26 17.54 -0.41
C ILE A 220 13.41 16.03 -0.19
N SER A 221 14.05 15.30 -1.11
CA SER A 221 14.35 13.86 -0.93
C SER A 221 15.30 13.65 0.24
N TYR A 222 16.39 14.41 0.29
CA TYR A 222 17.34 14.39 1.40
C TYR A 222 16.68 14.68 2.76
N ARG A 223 15.75 15.63 2.84
CA ARG A 223 14.98 15.88 4.07
C ARG A 223 14.19 14.66 4.55
N ARG A 224 13.72 13.81 3.64
CA ARG A 224 13.04 12.54 4.01
C ARG A 224 14.03 11.56 4.62
N GLU A 225 15.22 11.44 4.04
CA GLU A 225 16.30 10.60 4.59
C GLU A 225 16.75 11.10 5.96
N VAL A 226 16.84 12.42 6.13
CA VAL A 226 17.09 13.04 7.44
C VAL A 226 15.96 12.76 8.44
N ALA A 227 14.70 12.70 7.98
CA ALA A 227 13.58 12.33 8.86
C ALA A 227 13.72 10.89 9.39
N ASP A 228 14.17 9.96 8.55
CA ASP A 228 14.45 8.58 8.96
C ASP A 228 15.64 8.52 9.93
N ALA A 229 16.68 9.31 9.69
CA ALA A 229 17.82 9.42 10.61
C ALA A 229 17.41 10.05 11.97
N LEU A 230 16.50 11.03 11.98
CA LEU A 230 15.92 11.60 13.21
C LEU A 230 15.12 10.55 13.99
N LEU A 231 14.37 9.70 13.30
CA LEU A 231 13.65 8.58 13.92
C LEU A 231 14.62 7.60 14.58
N ASN A 232 15.72 7.25 13.90
CA ASN A 232 16.78 6.40 14.47
C ASN A 232 17.46 7.06 15.68
N ALA A 233 17.70 8.37 15.61
CA ALA A 233 18.22 9.12 16.76
C ALA A 233 17.26 9.12 17.95
N TYR A 234 15.94 9.15 17.70
CA TYR A 234 14.94 9.03 18.76
C TYR A 234 15.01 7.68 19.48
N TYR A 235 15.25 6.56 18.77
CA TYR A 235 15.42 5.26 19.42
C TYR A 235 16.62 5.19 20.37
N VAL A 236 17.65 6.01 20.17
CA VAL A 236 18.80 6.12 21.07
C VAL A 236 18.56 7.13 22.20
N LEU A 237 18.00 8.30 21.88
CA LEU A 237 17.91 9.43 22.79
C LEU A 237 16.62 9.46 23.63
N ARG A 238 15.49 8.95 23.08
CA ARG A 238 14.20 8.92 23.74
C ARG A 238 13.77 10.29 24.29
N GLU A 239 13.47 10.40 25.59
CA GLU A 239 13.02 11.62 26.26
C GLU A 239 14.03 12.78 26.18
N ASP A 240 15.32 12.50 26.11
CA ASP A 240 16.35 13.53 25.94
C ASP A 240 16.16 14.31 24.63
N MET A 241 15.81 13.61 23.53
CA MET A 241 15.50 14.25 22.25
C MET A 241 14.23 15.09 22.30
N LEU A 242 13.16 14.54 22.91
CA LEU A 242 11.91 15.27 23.09
C LEU A 242 12.10 16.54 23.90
N SER A 243 12.84 16.46 25.01
CA SER A 243 13.17 17.64 25.82
C SER A 243 13.80 18.74 24.98
N LEU A 244 14.86 18.41 24.25
CA LEU A 244 15.59 19.36 23.42
C LEU A 244 14.72 20.01 22.35
N LEU A 245 13.97 19.19 21.60
CA LEU A 245 13.16 19.67 20.48
C LEU A 245 11.93 20.46 20.95
N VAL A 246 11.28 20.06 22.05
CA VAL A 246 10.13 20.76 22.61
C VAL A 246 10.56 22.12 23.19
N ASP A 247 11.64 22.18 23.97
CA ASP A 247 12.15 23.43 24.51
C ASP A 247 12.55 24.39 23.39
N GLU A 248 13.22 23.90 22.35
CA GLU A 248 13.64 24.70 21.21
C GLU A 248 12.42 25.20 20.40
N SER A 249 11.41 24.37 20.19
CA SER A 249 10.19 24.77 19.46
C SER A 249 9.42 25.87 20.19
N ILE A 250 9.22 25.74 21.52
CA ILE A 250 8.53 26.75 22.34
C ILE A 250 9.32 28.06 22.34
N ASN A 251 10.63 27.99 22.50
CA ASN A 251 11.50 29.17 22.46
C ASN A 251 11.42 29.91 21.13
N ARG A 252 11.54 29.16 20.01
CA ARG A 252 11.47 29.75 18.64
C ARG A 252 10.09 30.31 18.30
N MET A 253 9.02 29.66 18.76
CA MET A 253 7.67 30.19 18.58
C MET A 253 7.44 31.49 19.36
N SER A 254 8.03 31.63 20.57
CA SER A 254 7.85 32.81 21.39
C SER A 254 8.51 34.07 20.79
N VAL A 255 9.53 33.88 19.94
CA VAL A 255 10.27 34.95 19.23
C VAL A 255 10.09 34.86 17.71
N PHE A 256 9.01 34.24 17.25
CA PHE A 256 8.76 33.99 15.83
C PHE A 256 8.81 35.27 15.02
N SER A 257 9.61 35.27 13.96
CA SER A 257 9.66 36.30 12.91
C SER A 257 9.75 35.61 11.53
N LEU A 258 9.25 36.30 10.52
CA LEU A 258 9.35 35.82 9.15
C LEU A 258 10.79 35.82 8.59
N GLU A 259 11.72 36.48 9.24
CA GLU A 259 13.15 36.50 8.86
C GLU A 259 13.89 35.23 9.30
N SER A 260 13.37 34.52 10.31
CA SER A 260 13.99 33.30 10.88
C SER A 260 13.10 32.08 10.86
N TRP A 261 12.12 32.06 9.96
CA TRP A 261 11.10 31.00 9.88
C TRP A 261 11.69 29.60 9.64
N GLN A 262 12.78 29.49 8.86
CA GLN A 262 13.41 28.22 8.50
C GLN A 262 13.82 27.41 9.73
N SER A 263 14.32 28.08 10.73
CA SER A 263 14.80 27.43 11.94
C SER A 263 13.67 26.90 12.83
N LEU A 264 12.54 27.59 12.89
CA LEU A 264 11.33 27.06 13.54
C LEU A 264 10.76 25.87 12.76
N GLU A 265 10.65 26.02 11.45
CA GLU A 265 10.14 24.97 10.58
C GLU A 265 10.94 23.66 10.71
N ALA A 266 12.28 23.75 10.74
CA ALA A 266 13.17 22.59 10.89
C ALA A 266 12.96 21.84 12.23
N VAL A 267 12.74 22.56 13.33
CA VAL A 267 12.44 21.94 14.63
C VAL A 267 11.06 21.27 14.62
N LEU A 268 10.03 21.93 14.05
CA LEU A 268 8.71 21.36 13.91
C LEU A 268 8.71 20.13 13.01
N PHE A 269 9.47 20.19 11.91
CA PHE A 269 9.69 19.04 11.02
C PHE A 269 10.35 17.87 11.76
N SER A 270 11.35 18.14 12.59
CA SER A 270 12.03 17.11 13.39
C SER A 270 11.10 16.45 14.41
N LEU A 271 10.27 17.25 15.12
CA LEU A 271 9.24 16.73 16.03
C LEU A 271 8.19 15.89 15.30
N LYS A 272 7.73 16.36 14.14
CA LYS A 272 6.78 15.64 13.29
C LYS A 272 7.35 14.29 12.85
N SER A 273 8.64 14.22 12.51
CA SER A 273 9.26 13.01 11.95
C SER A 273 9.31 11.85 12.95
N ILE A 274 9.32 12.13 14.24
CA ILE A 274 9.34 11.11 15.30
C ILE A 274 7.94 10.81 15.88
N GLY A 275 6.90 11.55 15.46
CA GLY A 275 5.59 11.53 16.12
C GLY A 275 4.94 10.15 16.23
N GLU A 276 5.09 9.29 15.21
CA GLU A 276 4.52 7.93 15.22
C GLU A 276 5.29 6.95 16.14
N ALA A 277 6.53 7.27 16.52
CA ALA A 277 7.35 6.43 17.39
C ALA A 277 7.26 6.79 18.88
N VAL A 278 6.71 7.97 19.19
CA VAL A 278 6.58 8.42 20.57
C VAL A 278 5.40 7.72 21.25
N PRO A 279 5.61 6.98 22.38
CA PRO A 279 4.54 6.32 23.08
C PRO A 279 3.49 7.30 23.61
N GLU A 280 2.21 6.92 23.53
CA GLU A 280 1.06 7.75 23.95
C GLU A 280 1.12 8.19 25.41
N SER A 281 1.65 7.34 26.29
CA SER A 281 1.45 7.44 27.75
C SER A 281 2.68 7.95 28.52
N GLU A 282 3.83 8.11 27.90
CA GLU A 282 5.11 8.21 28.66
C GLU A 282 5.83 9.55 28.54
N SER A 283 5.42 10.48 27.66
CA SER A 283 6.16 11.71 27.48
C SER A 283 5.76 12.79 28.48
N MET A 284 6.74 13.25 29.27
CA MET A 284 6.60 14.43 30.14
C MET A 284 6.61 15.76 29.35
N PHE A 285 7.05 15.75 28.10
CA PHE A 285 7.31 16.96 27.31
C PHE A 285 6.18 17.31 26.36
N LEU A 286 5.45 16.33 25.80
CA LEU A 286 4.33 16.56 24.89
C LEU A 286 3.20 17.39 25.54
N PRO A 287 2.82 17.17 26.82
CA PRO A 287 1.83 18.04 27.48
C PRO A 287 2.26 19.51 27.57
N ARG A 288 3.56 19.81 27.55
CA ARG A 288 4.05 21.19 27.50
C ARG A 288 3.90 21.79 26.10
N LEU A 289 4.24 21.02 25.06
CA LEU A 289 4.15 21.44 23.66
C LEU A 289 2.68 21.65 23.24
N PHE A 290 1.81 20.76 23.64
CA PHE A 290 0.39 20.75 23.27
C PHE A 290 -0.54 21.28 24.38
N SER A 291 0.00 22.02 25.36
CA SER A 291 -0.86 22.69 26.35
C SER A 291 -1.86 23.65 25.67
N ALA A 292 -3.06 23.79 26.22
CA ALA A 292 -4.06 24.72 25.73
C ALA A 292 -3.51 26.16 25.58
N ASP A 293 -2.60 26.57 26.45
CA ASP A 293 -1.92 27.87 26.38
C ASP A 293 -1.00 27.98 25.16
N VAL A 294 -0.15 26.99 24.87
CA VAL A 294 0.74 26.98 23.70
C VAL A 294 -0.07 26.89 22.41
N LEU A 295 -1.11 26.04 22.36
CA LEU A 295 -2.00 25.93 21.21
C LEU A 295 -2.68 27.26 20.89
N THR A 296 -3.21 27.95 21.89
CA THR A 296 -3.97 29.19 21.67
C THR A 296 -3.11 30.43 21.51
N ARG A 297 -1.97 30.52 22.20
CA ARG A 297 -1.10 31.73 22.18
C ARG A 297 0.07 31.63 21.22
N SER A 298 0.47 30.42 20.80
CA SER A 298 1.60 30.23 19.91
C SER A 298 1.18 29.66 18.55
N PHE A 299 0.49 28.52 18.49
CA PHE A 299 0.13 27.89 17.23
C PHE A 299 -0.97 28.66 16.47
N MET A 300 -2.07 28.99 17.15
CA MET A 300 -3.18 29.70 16.52
C MET A 300 -2.81 31.04 15.90
N PRO A 301 -2.05 31.93 16.58
CA PRO A 301 -1.65 33.19 15.96
C PRO A 301 -0.82 33.02 14.71
N VAL A 302 0.09 32.01 14.66
CA VAL A 302 0.88 31.70 13.48
C VAL A 302 -0.02 31.16 12.35
N LEU A 303 -0.96 30.24 12.66
CA LEU A 303 -1.90 29.69 11.67
C LEU A 303 -2.81 30.77 11.07
N GLN A 304 -3.18 31.79 11.87
CA GLN A 304 -4.05 32.91 11.45
C GLN A 304 -3.27 34.09 10.83
N ALA A 305 -1.94 34.13 11.00
CA ALA A 305 -1.11 35.20 10.45
C ALA A 305 -1.29 35.27 8.92
N GLY A 306 -1.31 36.49 8.39
CA GLY A 306 -1.33 36.76 6.95
C GLY A 306 -0.15 37.65 6.58
N VAL A 307 0.27 37.53 5.32
CA VAL A 307 1.30 38.41 4.69
C VAL A 307 0.64 39.10 3.51
N GLY A 308 1.09 40.32 3.19
CA GLY A 308 0.61 41.03 2.01
C GLY A 308 0.83 40.22 0.74
N SER A 309 -0.10 40.33 -0.22
CA SER A 309 -0.10 39.54 -1.45
C SER A 309 1.14 39.70 -2.34
N ASP A 310 1.93 40.78 -2.12
CA ASP A 310 3.04 41.15 -3.00
C ASP A 310 4.38 40.54 -2.55
N ASP A 311 4.45 39.95 -1.37
CA ASP A 311 5.67 39.30 -0.84
C ASP A 311 5.56 37.77 -0.93
N CYS A 312 5.84 37.22 -2.11
CA CYS A 312 5.81 35.79 -2.38
C CYS A 312 6.79 35.00 -1.49
N ALA A 313 7.93 35.60 -1.13
CA ALA A 313 8.96 34.94 -0.31
C ALA A 313 8.48 34.77 1.15
N ALA A 314 7.96 35.83 1.75
CA ALA A 314 7.39 35.79 3.09
C ALA A 314 6.14 34.91 3.15
N GLN A 315 5.31 34.91 2.09
CA GLN A 315 4.15 34.06 1.98
C GLN A 315 4.53 32.55 1.95
N TRP A 316 5.57 32.20 1.18
CA TRP A 316 6.07 30.84 1.12
C TRP A 316 6.60 30.38 2.48
N GLY A 317 7.41 31.20 3.16
CA GLY A 317 7.94 30.90 4.48
C GLY A 317 6.85 30.69 5.53
N LEU A 318 5.87 31.59 5.56
CA LEU A 318 4.73 31.45 6.47
C LEU A 318 3.90 30.19 6.19
N THR A 319 3.66 29.89 4.91
CA THR A 319 2.94 28.68 4.50
C THR A 319 3.69 27.42 4.90
N SER A 320 5.01 27.41 4.78
CA SER A 320 5.86 26.27 5.19
C SER A 320 5.75 26.00 6.69
N VAL A 321 5.87 27.03 7.53
CA VAL A 321 5.71 26.90 8.99
C VAL A 321 4.30 26.42 9.36
N LYS A 322 3.27 26.99 8.76
CA LYS A 322 1.87 26.56 8.99
C LYS A 322 1.65 25.11 8.61
N THR A 323 2.20 24.69 7.47
CA THR A 323 2.16 23.30 7.00
C THR A 323 2.85 22.36 7.99
N SER A 324 4.00 22.77 8.56
CA SER A 324 4.73 21.98 9.56
C SER A 324 3.97 21.90 10.89
N ILE A 325 3.28 22.97 11.32
CA ILE A 325 2.40 22.95 12.51
C ILE A 325 1.25 21.95 12.29
N LEU A 326 0.56 22.02 11.16
CA LEU A 326 -0.55 21.12 10.87
C LEU A 326 -0.09 19.66 10.76
N SER A 327 1.05 19.44 10.11
CA SER A 327 1.65 18.12 9.99
C SER A 327 2.09 17.56 11.35
N LEU A 328 2.62 18.40 12.23
CA LEU A 328 2.95 18.05 13.61
C LEU A 328 1.71 17.62 14.38
N ILE A 329 0.63 18.40 14.33
CA ILE A 329 -0.64 18.07 14.98
C ILE A 329 -1.15 16.72 14.50
N GLY A 330 -1.09 16.45 13.18
CA GLY A 330 -1.53 15.18 12.60
C GLY A 330 -0.65 13.99 12.98
N ALA A 331 0.67 14.19 13.12
CA ALA A 331 1.61 13.11 13.46
C ALA A 331 1.40 12.54 14.88
N TYR A 332 0.82 13.32 15.77
CA TYR A 332 0.52 12.90 17.15
C TYR A 332 -0.95 12.50 17.34
N GLY A 333 -1.61 11.97 16.31
CA GLY A 333 -3.02 11.55 16.36
C GLY A 333 -3.35 10.63 17.53
N GLU A 334 -2.54 9.60 17.79
CA GLU A 334 -2.74 8.68 18.90
C GLU A 334 -2.56 9.34 20.28
N TRP A 335 -1.66 10.30 20.40
CA TRP A 335 -1.49 11.07 21.62
C TRP A 335 -2.74 11.89 21.98
N TRP A 336 -3.44 12.45 20.99
CA TRP A 336 -4.72 13.16 21.19
C TRP A 336 -5.82 12.26 21.74
N LYS A 337 -5.79 10.96 21.42
CA LYS A 337 -6.75 10.00 21.97
C LYS A 337 -6.67 9.92 23.51
N SER A 338 -5.45 9.90 24.03
CA SER A 338 -5.20 9.89 25.47
C SER A 338 -5.40 11.28 26.14
N HIS A 339 -5.49 12.36 25.37
CA HIS A 339 -5.65 13.75 25.81
C HIS A 339 -6.83 14.42 25.11
N SER A 340 -7.96 13.73 25.09
CA SER A 340 -9.17 14.13 24.37
C SER A 340 -9.77 15.46 24.83
N GLU A 341 -9.46 15.92 26.05
CA GLU A 341 -9.85 17.23 26.59
C GLU A 341 -9.28 18.42 25.79
N LEU A 342 -8.26 18.20 24.99
CA LEU A 342 -7.63 19.22 24.12
C LEU A 342 -8.27 19.26 22.72
N LEU A 343 -9.02 18.26 22.32
CA LEU A 343 -9.68 18.20 21.00
C LEU A 343 -10.55 19.42 20.69
N PRO A 344 -11.32 20.00 21.65
CA PRO A 344 -12.08 21.22 21.40
C PRO A 344 -11.25 22.43 20.98
N VAL A 345 -9.94 22.43 21.29
CA VAL A 345 -8.99 23.48 20.87
C VAL A 345 -8.31 23.11 19.55
N VAL A 346 -7.87 21.85 19.41
CA VAL A 346 -7.10 21.39 18.26
C VAL A 346 -7.94 21.30 16.99
N VAL A 347 -9.16 20.78 17.06
CA VAL A 347 -10.02 20.63 15.87
C VAL A 347 -10.31 21.97 15.18
N PRO A 348 -10.70 23.06 15.91
CA PRO A 348 -10.85 24.37 15.30
C PRO A 348 -9.56 24.93 14.68
N CYS A 349 -8.38 24.64 15.29
CA CYS A 349 -7.09 25.05 14.71
C CYS A 349 -6.90 24.44 13.31
N VAL A 350 -7.21 23.16 13.17
CA VAL A 350 -7.05 22.42 11.90
C VAL A 350 -8.13 22.83 10.89
N THR A 351 -9.41 22.86 11.29
CA THR A 351 -10.52 23.13 10.37
C THR A 351 -10.50 24.56 9.82
N SER A 352 -10.12 25.56 10.64
CA SER A 352 -9.97 26.95 10.19
C SER A 352 -8.87 27.14 9.13
N SER A 353 -7.92 26.20 9.05
CA SER A 353 -6.84 26.22 8.06
C SER A 353 -7.26 25.64 6.71
N MET A 354 -8.37 24.90 6.63
CA MET A 354 -8.87 24.30 5.37
C MET A 354 -9.34 25.33 4.34
N SER A 355 -9.72 26.52 4.79
CA SER A 355 -10.10 27.62 3.89
C SER A 355 -8.93 28.44 3.35
N GLN A 356 -7.69 28.19 3.83
CA GLN A 356 -6.52 28.96 3.42
C GLN A 356 -5.83 28.30 2.22
N PRO A 357 -5.66 29.02 1.10
CA PRO A 357 -4.94 28.53 -0.06
C PRO A 357 -3.53 28.04 0.30
N GLY A 358 -3.14 26.86 -0.19
CA GLY A 358 -1.84 26.23 0.10
C GLY A 358 -1.77 25.42 1.40
N LEU A 359 -2.76 25.51 2.30
CA LEU A 359 -2.80 24.73 3.54
C LEU A 359 -3.82 23.58 3.52
N VAL A 360 -4.73 23.57 2.57
CA VAL A 360 -5.84 22.60 2.49
C VAL A 360 -5.35 21.16 2.65
N GLN A 361 -4.32 20.77 1.93
CA GLN A 361 -3.79 19.39 1.97
C GLN A 361 -3.26 19.02 3.37
N ALA A 362 -2.49 19.90 3.99
CA ALA A 362 -1.92 19.63 5.32
C ALA A 362 -3.02 19.64 6.40
N ALA A 363 -3.98 20.57 6.31
CA ALA A 363 -5.10 20.65 7.24
C ALA A 363 -6.01 19.41 7.14
N VAL A 364 -6.35 18.98 5.93
CA VAL A 364 -7.18 17.78 5.72
C VAL A 364 -6.44 16.51 6.15
N ALA A 365 -5.12 16.43 5.91
CA ALA A 365 -4.33 15.30 6.38
C ALA A 365 -4.29 15.20 7.91
N ALA A 366 -4.10 16.34 8.60
CA ALA A 366 -4.15 16.41 10.06
C ALA A 366 -5.55 16.07 10.60
N PHE A 367 -6.61 16.62 9.98
CA PHE A 367 -8.00 16.35 10.34
C PHE A 367 -8.32 14.85 10.25
N ARG A 368 -7.93 14.22 9.12
CA ARG A 368 -8.12 12.79 8.92
C ARG A 368 -7.45 11.96 10.02
N LYS A 369 -6.19 12.24 10.34
CA LYS A 369 -5.45 11.54 11.41
C LYS A 369 -6.14 11.69 12.77
N ILE A 370 -6.63 12.88 13.10
CA ILE A 370 -7.38 13.13 14.35
C ILE A 370 -8.71 12.36 14.34
N CYS A 371 -9.47 12.39 13.24
CA CYS A 371 -10.73 11.66 13.15
C CYS A 371 -10.53 10.16 13.25
N ASP A 372 -9.50 9.61 12.63
CA ASP A 372 -9.17 8.19 12.67
C ASP A 372 -8.79 7.73 14.08
N SER A 373 -7.87 8.43 14.74
CA SER A 373 -7.42 8.07 16.09
C SER A 373 -8.44 8.38 17.20
N CYS A 374 -9.18 9.49 17.08
CA CYS A 374 -10.01 10.02 18.16
C CYS A 374 -11.52 9.90 17.93
N ARG A 375 -11.97 9.06 16.98
CA ARG A 375 -13.38 8.98 16.52
C ARG A 375 -14.40 8.90 17.67
N GLU A 376 -14.11 8.12 18.70
CA GLU A 376 -14.99 7.94 19.86
C GLU A 376 -15.09 9.18 20.75
N HIS A 377 -14.04 9.98 20.81
CA HIS A 377 -13.97 11.22 21.59
C HIS A 377 -14.53 12.44 20.82
N LEU A 378 -14.77 12.29 19.53
CA LEU A 378 -15.30 13.34 18.66
C LEU A 378 -16.83 13.25 18.46
N ILE A 379 -17.50 12.32 19.13
CA ILE A 379 -18.95 12.10 19.00
C ILE A 379 -19.75 13.39 19.26
N GLU A 380 -19.40 14.16 20.29
CA GLU A 380 -20.07 15.42 20.62
C GLU A 380 -19.84 16.52 19.56
N ALA A 381 -18.71 16.46 18.85
CA ALA A 381 -18.36 17.39 17.78
C ALA A 381 -18.91 16.99 16.40
N SER A 382 -19.50 15.80 16.27
CA SER A 382 -19.94 15.24 14.98
C SER A 382 -20.89 16.15 14.20
N GLY A 383 -21.82 16.83 14.89
CA GLY A 383 -22.72 17.80 14.24
C GLY A 383 -21.99 18.96 13.58
N SER A 384 -20.97 19.52 14.23
CA SER A 384 -20.16 20.60 13.63
C SER A 384 -19.29 20.10 12.48
N MET A 385 -18.82 18.85 12.53
CA MET A 385 -18.08 18.22 11.45
C MET A 385 -18.95 17.93 10.23
N VAL A 386 -20.19 17.50 10.43
CA VAL A 386 -21.17 17.35 9.35
C VAL A 386 -21.47 18.70 8.68
N LEU A 387 -21.62 19.77 9.46
CA LEU A 387 -21.78 21.12 8.90
C LEU A 387 -20.56 21.55 8.10
N LEU A 388 -19.35 21.27 8.55
CA LEU A 388 -18.12 21.48 7.77
C LEU A 388 -18.17 20.75 6.43
N ALA A 389 -18.59 19.50 6.41
CA ALA A 389 -18.72 18.75 5.15
C ALA A 389 -19.78 19.39 4.23
N CYS A 390 -20.88 19.91 4.76
CA CYS A 390 -21.87 20.67 3.98
C CYS A 390 -21.28 21.98 3.41
N GLU A 391 -20.50 22.72 4.19
CA GLU A 391 -19.80 23.93 3.74
C GLU A 391 -18.79 23.61 2.62
N VAL A 392 -18.03 22.52 2.75
CA VAL A 392 -17.09 22.07 1.72
C VAL A 392 -17.81 21.69 0.42
N LEU A 393 -18.95 21.01 0.51
CA LEU A 393 -19.79 20.69 -0.66
C LEU A 393 -20.29 21.98 -1.37
N LEU A 394 -20.68 22.99 -0.62
CA LEU A 394 -21.14 24.27 -1.16
C LEU A 394 -20.00 25.12 -1.73
N ALA A 395 -18.78 24.99 -1.18
CA ALA A 395 -17.60 25.71 -1.63
C ALA A 395 -17.08 25.22 -3.01
N GLY A 396 -17.48 24.04 -3.45
CA GLY A 396 -17.18 23.48 -4.78
C GLY A 396 -15.67 23.41 -5.05
N ASP A 397 -15.22 23.93 -6.19
CA ASP A 397 -13.83 23.81 -6.64
C ASP A 397 -12.78 24.56 -5.79
N SER A 398 -13.20 25.33 -4.78
CA SER A 398 -12.27 26.01 -3.86
C SER A 398 -11.44 25.04 -3.02
N VAL A 399 -11.97 23.84 -2.76
CA VAL A 399 -11.26 22.71 -2.11
C VAL A 399 -11.03 21.65 -3.19
N PRO A 400 -9.78 21.16 -3.38
CA PRO A 400 -9.52 20.10 -4.35
C PRO A 400 -10.37 18.84 -4.08
N MET A 401 -10.88 18.19 -5.12
CA MET A 401 -11.80 17.05 -5.01
C MET A 401 -11.27 15.94 -4.09
N ARG A 402 -9.99 15.63 -4.20
CA ARG A 402 -9.34 14.62 -3.33
C ARG A 402 -9.45 14.96 -1.84
N GLU A 403 -9.32 16.23 -1.51
CA GLU A 403 -9.42 16.69 -0.11
C GLU A 403 -10.86 16.74 0.36
N GLN A 404 -11.81 17.13 -0.51
CA GLN A 404 -13.24 17.00 -0.22
C GLN A 404 -13.60 15.54 0.11
N GLN A 405 -13.15 14.59 -0.72
CA GLN A 405 -13.38 13.16 -0.50
C GLN A 405 -12.87 12.70 0.87
N ARG A 406 -11.67 13.13 1.27
CA ARG A 406 -11.08 12.78 2.58
C ARG A 406 -11.88 13.35 3.74
N ILE A 407 -12.37 14.58 3.61
CA ILE A 407 -13.22 15.20 4.64
C ILE A 407 -14.51 14.40 4.81
N PHE A 408 -15.18 14.03 3.71
CA PHE A 408 -16.41 13.25 3.73
C PHE A 408 -16.22 11.88 4.38
N GLU A 409 -15.14 11.18 4.03
CA GLU A 409 -14.78 9.89 4.61
C GLU A 409 -14.54 10.00 6.12
N SER A 410 -13.70 10.96 6.55
CA SER A 410 -13.38 11.17 7.97
C SER A 410 -14.59 11.60 8.82
N VAL A 411 -15.46 12.47 8.30
CA VAL A 411 -16.70 12.87 8.97
C VAL A 411 -17.63 11.66 9.14
N ALA A 412 -17.76 10.83 8.10
CA ALA A 412 -18.55 9.61 8.16
C ALA A 412 -18.03 8.63 9.23
N GLU A 413 -16.71 8.44 9.33
CA GLU A 413 -16.07 7.59 10.35
C GLU A 413 -16.38 8.06 11.78
N VAL A 414 -16.38 9.38 12.03
CA VAL A 414 -16.74 9.94 13.34
C VAL A 414 -18.23 9.75 13.62
N VAL A 415 -19.09 9.93 12.61
CA VAL A 415 -20.53 9.68 12.77
C VAL A 415 -20.80 8.22 13.11
N MET A 416 -20.06 7.27 12.50
CA MET A 416 -20.22 5.84 12.79
C MET A 416 -19.85 5.42 14.21
N ALA A 417 -19.11 6.22 14.95
CA ALA A 417 -18.85 5.98 16.37
C ALA A 417 -20.07 6.25 17.26
N GLN A 418 -21.13 6.89 16.75
CA GLN A 418 -22.36 7.15 17.48
C GLN A 418 -23.29 5.91 17.51
N PRO A 419 -24.29 5.87 18.41
CA PRO A 419 -25.42 4.95 18.31
C PRO A 419 -26.20 5.16 17.00
N ALA A 420 -26.74 4.08 16.42
CA ALA A 420 -27.33 4.06 15.07
C ALA A 420 -28.46 5.08 14.83
N ASP A 421 -29.28 5.35 15.84
CA ASP A 421 -30.32 6.37 15.80
C ASP A 421 -29.75 7.79 15.64
N LYS A 422 -28.70 8.09 16.39
CA LYS A 422 -27.97 9.36 16.29
C LYS A 422 -27.15 9.49 15.01
N GLN A 423 -26.58 8.38 14.49
CA GLN A 423 -25.89 8.36 13.20
C GLN A 423 -26.81 8.92 12.10
N VAL A 424 -28.04 8.40 12.03
CA VAL A 424 -29.02 8.81 11.02
C VAL A 424 -29.42 10.28 11.18
N GLU A 425 -29.65 10.73 12.44
CA GLU A 425 -29.97 12.13 12.73
C GLU A 425 -28.82 13.08 12.33
N SER A 426 -27.58 12.71 12.67
CA SER A 426 -26.38 13.51 12.35
C SER A 426 -26.12 13.59 10.86
N LEU A 427 -26.38 12.51 10.10
CA LEU A 427 -26.18 12.48 8.63
C LEU A 427 -27.24 13.25 7.86
N ALA A 428 -28.42 13.47 8.42
CA ALA A 428 -29.55 14.04 7.69
C ALA A 428 -29.25 15.39 6.97
N PRO A 429 -28.54 16.36 7.57
CA PRO A 429 -28.18 17.61 6.87
C PRO A 429 -27.28 17.38 5.64
N LEU A 430 -26.24 16.53 5.79
CA LEU A 430 -25.29 16.24 4.71
C LEU A 430 -25.97 15.48 3.56
N VAL A 431 -26.79 14.49 3.89
CA VAL A 431 -27.56 13.71 2.93
C VAL A 431 -28.55 14.60 2.17
N SER A 432 -29.24 15.52 2.87
CA SER A 432 -30.14 16.48 2.21
C SER A 432 -29.41 17.41 1.25
N SER A 433 -28.23 17.89 1.63
CA SER A 433 -27.39 18.73 0.76
C SER A 433 -26.89 17.96 -0.45
N LEU A 434 -26.54 16.67 -0.29
CA LEU A 434 -26.15 15.79 -1.40
C LEU A 434 -27.33 15.51 -2.36
N ILE A 435 -28.56 15.30 -1.85
CA ILE A 435 -29.76 15.13 -2.69
C ILE A 435 -29.95 16.38 -3.58
N GLU A 436 -29.80 17.55 -2.99
CA GLU A 436 -29.93 18.82 -3.75
C GLU A 436 -28.83 18.96 -4.80
N ALA A 437 -27.56 18.68 -4.45
CA ALA A 437 -26.41 18.76 -5.36
C ALA A 437 -26.54 17.74 -6.52
N LEU A 438 -26.94 16.50 -6.23
CA LEU A 438 -27.18 15.46 -7.24
C LEU A 438 -28.36 15.82 -8.14
N SER A 439 -29.41 16.40 -7.60
CA SER A 439 -30.57 16.83 -8.38
C SER A 439 -30.20 17.96 -9.35
N LYS A 440 -29.41 18.95 -8.90
CA LYS A 440 -28.91 20.04 -9.74
C LYS A 440 -28.01 19.53 -10.86
N SER A 441 -27.05 18.64 -10.56
CA SER A 441 -26.16 18.08 -11.58
C SER A 441 -26.89 17.16 -12.56
N THR A 442 -27.94 16.46 -12.12
CA THR A 442 -28.81 15.67 -13.02
C THR A 442 -29.57 16.56 -13.99
N LEU A 443 -30.17 17.64 -13.50
CA LEU A 443 -30.84 18.61 -14.35
C LEU A 443 -29.88 19.25 -15.35
N LEU A 444 -28.64 19.52 -14.95
CA LEU A 444 -27.61 20.03 -15.84
C LEU A 444 -27.30 19.02 -16.96
N LEU A 445 -27.10 17.75 -16.63
CA LEU A 445 -26.88 16.68 -17.60
C LEU A 445 -28.06 16.55 -18.57
N ASP A 446 -29.29 16.60 -18.07
CA ASP A 446 -30.50 16.55 -18.91
C ASP A 446 -30.66 17.78 -19.82
N SER A 447 -30.00 18.89 -19.52
CA SER A 447 -29.99 20.09 -20.34
C SER A 447 -28.95 20.08 -21.48
N ALA A 448 -28.11 19.06 -21.55
CA ALA A 448 -27.09 18.89 -22.57
C ALA A 448 -27.73 18.87 -23.97
N PRO A 449 -27.23 19.65 -24.96
CA PRO A 449 -27.80 19.66 -26.30
C PRO A 449 -27.68 18.30 -26.98
N ASN A 450 -28.72 17.91 -27.73
CA ASN A 450 -28.68 16.68 -28.52
C ASN A 450 -27.61 16.73 -29.62
N GLY A 451 -26.79 15.71 -29.75
CA GLY A 451 -25.80 15.58 -30.83
C GLY A 451 -24.48 16.30 -30.61
N ILE A 452 -24.20 16.73 -29.37
CA ILE A 452 -22.86 17.20 -28.98
C ILE A 452 -21.84 16.06 -28.99
N SER A 453 -20.57 16.38 -29.22
CA SER A 453 -19.48 15.39 -29.12
C SER A 453 -19.21 15.01 -27.67
N PHE A 454 -18.52 13.88 -27.47
CA PHE A 454 -18.15 13.41 -26.13
C PHE A 454 -17.28 14.44 -25.38
N SER A 455 -16.34 15.11 -26.08
CA SER A 455 -15.48 16.14 -25.48
C SER A 455 -16.25 17.41 -25.04
N GLU A 456 -17.39 17.69 -25.65
CA GLU A 456 -18.26 18.81 -25.28
C GLU A 456 -19.23 18.44 -24.13
N LEU A 457 -19.28 17.15 -23.75
CA LEU A 457 -20.16 16.66 -22.69
C LEU A 457 -19.56 16.87 -21.28
N GLU A 458 -18.25 16.98 -21.15
CA GLU A 458 -17.53 17.11 -19.88
C GLU A 458 -18.12 18.19 -18.94
N PRO A 459 -18.47 19.41 -19.37
CA PRO A 459 -19.07 20.40 -18.47
C PRO A 459 -20.41 19.98 -17.85
N TYR A 460 -21.10 19.02 -18.45
CA TYR A 460 -22.38 18.49 -17.97
C TYR A 460 -22.21 17.23 -17.08
N THR A 461 -21.16 16.44 -17.29
CA THR A 461 -20.87 15.21 -16.53
C THR A 461 -19.98 15.44 -15.32
N SER A 462 -19.03 16.37 -15.40
CA SER A 462 -18.05 16.64 -14.34
C SER A 462 -18.68 17.01 -12.98
N PRO A 463 -19.69 17.89 -12.89
CA PRO A 463 -20.34 18.17 -11.60
C PRO A 463 -21.07 16.95 -11.02
N LEU A 464 -21.64 16.12 -11.88
CA LEU A 464 -22.28 14.87 -11.45
C LEU A 464 -21.27 13.88 -10.92
N LEU A 465 -20.18 13.68 -11.64
CA LEU A 465 -19.08 12.81 -11.24
C LEU A 465 -18.46 13.26 -9.90
N SER A 466 -18.28 14.57 -9.72
CA SER A 466 -17.78 15.15 -8.48
C SER A 466 -18.69 14.81 -7.29
N ASN A 467 -20.00 15.00 -7.44
CA ASN A 467 -20.97 14.68 -6.38
C ASN A 467 -21.03 13.17 -6.11
N LEU A 468 -20.96 12.31 -7.13
CA LEU A 468 -20.92 10.86 -6.96
C LEU A 468 -19.64 10.40 -6.26
N ARG A 469 -18.49 11.01 -6.53
CA ARG A 469 -17.23 10.74 -5.78
C ARG A 469 -17.33 11.08 -4.30
N LEU A 470 -18.10 12.11 -3.93
CA LEU A 470 -18.38 12.42 -2.53
C LEU A 470 -19.31 11.39 -1.89
N VAL A 471 -20.31 10.90 -2.63
CA VAL A 471 -21.15 9.78 -2.17
C VAL A 471 -20.33 8.51 -1.99
N ASP A 472 -19.39 8.22 -2.89
CA ASP A 472 -18.48 7.09 -2.76
C ASP A 472 -17.61 7.18 -1.50
N SER A 473 -17.09 8.37 -1.19
CA SER A 473 -16.29 8.62 0.02
C SER A 473 -17.13 8.51 1.28
N LEU A 474 -18.37 9.01 1.25
CA LEU A 474 -19.32 8.81 2.33
C LEU A 474 -19.59 7.32 2.57
N ALA A 475 -19.82 6.54 1.50
CA ALA A 475 -20.04 5.09 1.60
C ALA A 475 -18.81 4.35 2.17
N ARG A 476 -17.61 4.82 1.91
CA ARG A 476 -16.37 4.26 2.50
C ARG A 476 -16.26 4.54 3.98
N GLY A 477 -16.58 5.74 4.43
CA GLY A 477 -16.51 6.11 5.84
C GLY A 477 -17.64 5.50 6.69
N LEU A 478 -18.84 5.28 6.11
CA LEU A 478 -19.99 4.69 6.80
C LEU A 478 -19.85 3.16 6.94
N GLN A 479 -18.86 2.70 7.70
CA GLN A 479 -18.54 1.28 7.85
C GLN A 479 -18.61 0.87 9.34
N PHE A 480 -19.28 -0.25 9.64
CA PHE A 480 -19.13 -0.92 10.92
C PHE A 480 -17.74 -1.56 11.02
N SER A 481 -17.26 -1.83 12.23
CA SER A 481 -15.99 -2.55 12.39
C SER A 481 -16.13 -4.00 11.92
N ASP A 482 -15.07 -4.53 11.28
CA ASP A 482 -15.04 -5.93 10.84
C ASP A 482 -15.29 -6.90 12.00
N GLU A 483 -14.84 -6.55 13.20
CA GLU A 483 -15.02 -7.33 14.43
C GLU A 483 -16.51 -7.54 14.77
N ILE A 484 -17.36 -6.52 14.63
CA ILE A 484 -18.80 -6.63 14.90
C ILE A 484 -19.46 -7.54 13.87
N GLU A 485 -19.13 -7.40 12.59
CA GLU A 485 -19.69 -8.28 11.54
C GLU A 485 -19.23 -9.72 11.70
N GLU A 486 -17.94 -9.96 11.95
CA GLU A 486 -17.41 -11.29 12.22
C GLU A 486 -18.03 -11.91 13.46
N ALA A 487 -18.16 -11.16 14.55
CA ALA A 487 -18.82 -11.61 15.75
C ALA A 487 -20.29 -11.99 15.50
N ALA A 488 -21.02 -11.20 14.73
CA ALA A 488 -22.41 -11.52 14.36
C ALA A 488 -22.48 -12.77 13.49
N LEU A 489 -21.53 -13.00 12.57
CA LEU A 489 -21.48 -14.18 11.71
C LEU A 489 -21.21 -15.47 12.49
N VAL A 490 -20.45 -15.43 13.58
CA VAL A 490 -20.24 -16.58 14.47
C VAL A 490 -21.32 -16.73 15.54
N GLY A 491 -22.39 -15.89 15.49
CA GLY A 491 -23.56 -16.04 16.33
C GLY A 491 -23.54 -15.24 17.64
N ASN A 492 -22.70 -14.21 17.74
CA ASN A 492 -22.72 -13.30 18.89
C ASN A 492 -24.03 -12.49 18.90
N GLN A 493 -24.85 -12.69 19.94
CA GLN A 493 -26.19 -12.11 20.03
C GLN A 493 -26.19 -10.60 20.18
N GLU A 494 -25.19 -10.02 20.82
CA GLU A 494 -25.04 -8.58 20.99
C GLU A 494 -24.72 -7.91 19.66
N ALA A 495 -23.75 -8.45 18.89
CA ALA A 495 -23.40 -7.97 17.57
C ALA A 495 -24.59 -8.08 16.59
N ILE A 496 -25.34 -9.21 16.61
CA ILE A 496 -26.57 -9.40 15.82
C ILE A 496 -27.60 -8.34 16.16
N THR A 497 -27.80 -8.06 17.45
CA THR A 497 -28.78 -7.06 17.92
C THR A 497 -28.39 -5.67 17.45
N THR A 498 -27.11 -5.30 17.59
CA THR A 498 -26.56 -4.02 17.15
C THR A 498 -26.74 -3.79 15.66
N LEU A 499 -26.32 -4.76 14.82
CA LEU A 499 -26.47 -4.66 13.37
C LEU A 499 -27.95 -4.64 12.93
N THR A 500 -28.81 -5.43 13.58
CA THR A 500 -30.25 -5.45 13.26
C THR A 500 -30.90 -4.12 13.65
N HIS A 501 -30.52 -3.54 14.78
CA HIS A 501 -30.99 -2.22 15.18
C HIS A 501 -30.56 -1.15 14.19
N ALA A 502 -29.29 -1.13 13.83
CA ALA A 502 -28.75 -0.20 12.84
C ALA A 502 -29.47 -0.32 11.49
N ALA A 503 -29.61 -1.53 10.96
CA ALA A 503 -30.34 -1.78 9.71
C ALA A 503 -31.77 -1.22 9.74
N ARG A 504 -32.44 -1.34 10.88
CA ARG A 504 -33.78 -0.80 11.05
C ARG A 504 -33.77 0.74 11.07
N CYS A 505 -32.89 1.37 11.86
CA CYS A 505 -32.76 2.82 11.89
C CYS A 505 -32.50 3.42 10.50
N TYR A 506 -31.60 2.82 9.73
CA TYR A 506 -31.30 3.27 8.36
C TYR A 506 -32.47 3.03 7.40
N SER A 507 -33.15 1.89 7.50
CA SER A 507 -34.31 1.59 6.65
C SER A 507 -35.52 2.44 6.96
N ASP A 508 -35.73 2.84 8.22
CA ASP A 508 -36.89 3.62 8.65
C ASP A 508 -36.71 5.11 8.43
N SER A 509 -35.47 5.57 8.17
CA SER A 509 -35.18 6.99 7.94
C SER A 509 -35.74 7.48 6.61
N GLY A 510 -36.68 8.43 6.65
CA GLY A 510 -37.27 9.03 5.47
C GLY A 510 -36.25 9.73 4.57
N VAL A 511 -35.27 10.43 5.15
CA VAL A 511 -34.21 11.15 4.41
C VAL A 511 -33.30 10.17 3.67
N LEU A 512 -32.88 9.09 4.33
CA LEU A 512 -32.06 8.05 3.70
C LEU A 512 -32.83 7.27 2.63
N GLN A 513 -34.13 7.03 2.82
CA GLN A 513 -34.98 6.44 1.79
C GLN A 513 -35.10 7.35 0.54
N GLU A 514 -35.25 8.65 0.74
CA GLU A 514 -35.28 9.64 -0.34
C GLU A 514 -33.94 9.66 -1.08
N PHE A 515 -32.84 9.70 -0.35
CA PHE A 515 -31.49 9.66 -0.90
C PHE A 515 -31.25 8.39 -1.74
N ARG A 516 -31.57 7.23 -1.20
CA ARG A 516 -31.50 5.96 -1.94
C ARG A 516 -32.31 6.01 -3.25
N LEU A 517 -33.54 6.48 -3.19
CA LEU A 517 -34.39 6.57 -4.38
C LEU A 517 -33.83 7.57 -5.41
N ALA A 518 -33.26 8.68 -4.95
CA ALA A 518 -32.60 9.65 -5.82
C ALA A 518 -31.37 9.03 -6.49
N LEU A 519 -30.52 8.35 -5.73
CA LEU A 519 -29.36 7.64 -6.27
C LEU A 519 -29.74 6.54 -7.26
N LEU A 520 -30.68 5.68 -6.94
CA LEU A 520 -31.12 4.61 -7.85
C LEU A 520 -31.70 5.15 -9.15
N ARG A 521 -32.49 6.23 -9.08
CA ARG A 521 -33.03 6.89 -10.28
C ARG A 521 -31.90 7.49 -11.13
N LEU A 522 -30.96 8.17 -10.47
CA LEU A 522 -29.82 8.76 -11.15
C LEU A 522 -28.93 7.68 -11.80
N MET A 523 -28.56 6.63 -11.05
CA MET A 523 -27.74 5.54 -11.57
C MET A 523 -28.39 4.84 -12.76
N ASN A 524 -29.71 4.54 -12.68
CA ASN A 524 -30.45 3.99 -13.81
C ASN A 524 -30.52 4.99 -14.99
N ARG A 525 -30.57 6.29 -14.71
CA ARG A 525 -30.54 7.33 -15.74
C ARG A 525 -29.20 7.36 -16.47
N VAL A 526 -28.10 7.29 -15.74
CA VAL A 526 -26.73 7.21 -16.32
C VAL A 526 -26.61 5.99 -17.25
N PHE A 527 -27.17 4.85 -16.87
CA PHE A 527 -27.17 3.65 -17.72
C PHE A 527 -28.20 3.70 -18.86
N SER A 528 -29.03 4.72 -18.95
CA SER A 528 -29.97 4.88 -20.05
C SER A 528 -29.26 5.34 -21.32
N LEU A 529 -29.32 4.52 -22.38
CA LEU A 529 -28.69 4.82 -23.68
C LEU A 529 -29.22 6.10 -24.36
N ALA A 530 -30.37 6.59 -23.93
CA ALA A 530 -31.06 7.69 -24.58
C ALA A 530 -30.44 9.06 -24.35
N ILE A 531 -29.61 9.22 -23.31
CA ILE A 531 -29.01 10.50 -22.92
C ILE A 531 -27.61 10.73 -23.48
N TRP A 532 -26.97 9.68 -24.01
CA TRP A 532 -25.58 9.75 -24.42
C TRP A 532 -25.42 10.02 -25.92
N PRO A 533 -24.41 10.78 -26.33
CA PRO A 533 -24.14 11.03 -27.73
C PRO A 533 -23.76 9.74 -28.46
N ARG A 534 -24.13 9.67 -29.73
CA ARG A 534 -23.74 8.59 -30.62
C ARG A 534 -22.67 9.09 -31.57
N ASP A 535 -21.64 8.29 -31.75
CA ASP A 535 -20.63 8.52 -32.76
C ASP A 535 -21.30 8.55 -34.15
N PRO A 536 -21.10 9.61 -34.97
CA PRO A 536 -21.79 9.74 -36.26
C PRO A 536 -21.43 8.65 -37.27
N GLN A 537 -20.22 8.05 -37.15
CA GLN A 537 -19.73 7.06 -38.10
C GLN A 537 -20.03 5.62 -37.64
N THR A 538 -19.77 5.33 -36.35
CA THR A 538 -19.94 3.99 -35.80
C THR A 538 -21.31 3.75 -35.18
N GLN A 539 -22.08 4.82 -34.94
CA GLN A 539 -23.34 4.80 -34.19
C GLN A 539 -23.21 4.22 -32.75
N MET A 540 -21.97 4.08 -32.26
CA MET A 540 -21.71 3.66 -30.88
C MET A 540 -22.08 4.75 -29.90
N VAL A 541 -22.61 4.36 -28.74
CA VAL A 541 -22.96 5.27 -27.66
C VAL A 541 -21.76 5.42 -26.77
N HIS A 542 -21.32 6.66 -26.56
CA HIS A 542 -20.23 6.97 -25.63
C HIS A 542 -20.82 7.40 -24.29
N ILE A 543 -20.60 6.59 -23.24
CA ILE A 543 -20.81 7.02 -21.85
C ILE A 543 -19.46 7.43 -21.24
N ASP A 544 -19.54 8.29 -20.26
CA ASP A 544 -18.41 8.63 -19.41
C ASP A 544 -18.05 7.42 -18.54
N ASP A 545 -16.89 6.81 -18.80
CA ASP A 545 -16.40 5.61 -18.13
C ASP A 545 -16.17 5.88 -16.64
N ASP A 546 -15.72 7.08 -16.27
CA ASP A 546 -15.49 7.47 -14.87
C ASP A 546 -16.81 7.47 -14.08
N LEU A 547 -17.93 7.86 -14.70
CA LEU A 547 -19.25 7.78 -14.07
C LEU A 547 -19.66 6.33 -13.78
N VAL A 548 -19.43 5.43 -14.73
CA VAL A 548 -19.72 4.00 -14.56
C VAL A 548 -18.89 3.40 -13.44
N GLU A 549 -17.59 3.65 -13.45
CA GLU A 549 -16.68 3.18 -12.41
C GLU A 549 -17.03 3.74 -11.03
N CYS A 550 -17.35 5.01 -10.94
CA CYS A 550 -17.76 5.65 -9.69
C CYS A 550 -19.05 5.03 -9.13
N ILE A 551 -20.05 4.80 -9.98
CA ILE A 551 -21.31 4.14 -9.57
C ILE A 551 -21.04 2.72 -9.06
N LEU A 552 -20.23 1.94 -9.76
CA LEU A 552 -19.88 0.59 -9.34
C LEU A 552 -19.05 0.60 -8.04
N SER A 553 -18.19 1.60 -7.86
CA SER A 553 -17.45 1.84 -6.60
C SER A 553 -18.40 2.12 -5.43
N ILE A 554 -19.39 2.99 -5.60
CA ILE A 554 -20.42 3.26 -4.58
C ILE A 554 -21.14 1.98 -4.17
N ILE A 555 -21.54 1.17 -5.14
CA ILE A 555 -22.22 -0.11 -4.88
C ILE A 555 -21.29 -1.06 -4.14
N ASN A 556 -20.04 -1.17 -4.58
CA ASN A 556 -19.04 -2.05 -4.00
C ASN A 556 -18.71 -1.68 -2.55
N ASN A 557 -18.50 -0.40 -2.26
CA ASN A 557 -18.21 0.10 -0.93
C ASN A 557 -19.42 -0.07 0.00
N SER A 558 -20.64 0.18 -0.51
CA SER A 558 -21.87 -0.07 0.25
C SER A 558 -22.09 -1.56 0.50
N ALA A 559 -21.77 -2.43 -0.47
CA ALA A 559 -21.96 -3.88 -0.36
C ALA A 559 -21.07 -4.51 0.71
N ARG A 560 -19.84 -4.04 0.86
CA ARG A 560 -18.88 -4.54 1.87
C ARG A 560 -19.45 -4.53 3.29
N ARG A 561 -20.39 -3.63 3.57
CA ARG A 561 -20.99 -3.41 4.89
C ARG A 561 -22.49 -3.69 4.92
N GLY A 562 -22.95 -4.63 4.11
CA GLY A 562 -24.32 -5.13 4.11
C GLY A 562 -25.35 -4.18 3.52
N LEU A 563 -24.96 -3.16 2.77
CA LEU A 563 -25.81 -2.17 2.09
C LEU A 563 -26.54 -1.18 3.03
N HIS A 564 -26.32 -1.24 4.33
CA HIS A 564 -27.01 -0.36 5.28
C HIS A 564 -26.64 1.11 5.13
N ALA A 565 -25.36 1.39 4.85
CA ALA A 565 -24.78 2.73 4.86
C ALA A 565 -25.58 3.76 4.04
N LEU A 566 -26.08 3.35 2.88
CA LEU A 566 -26.89 4.18 2.00
C LEU A 566 -28.34 3.69 1.88
N ALA A 567 -28.79 2.86 2.83
CA ALA A 567 -30.14 2.25 2.88
C ALA A 567 -30.56 1.48 1.61
N PHE A 568 -29.58 0.92 0.86
CA PHE A 568 -29.89 0.11 -0.31
C PHE A 568 -30.50 -1.22 0.06
N TYR A 569 -31.46 -1.68 -0.77
CA TYR A 569 -31.92 -3.06 -0.75
C TYR A 569 -31.18 -3.89 -1.78
N LEU A 570 -30.95 -5.13 -1.43
CA LEU A 570 -30.18 -6.07 -2.25
C LEU A 570 -30.81 -6.29 -3.62
N ASP A 571 -32.16 -6.39 -3.66
CA ASP A 571 -32.95 -6.53 -4.89
C ASP A 571 -32.74 -5.37 -5.85
N ASP A 572 -32.74 -4.14 -5.33
CA ASP A 572 -32.55 -2.91 -6.11
C ASP A 572 -31.14 -2.88 -6.73
N VAL A 573 -30.13 -3.26 -5.96
CA VAL A 573 -28.72 -3.23 -6.39
C VAL A 573 -28.41 -4.30 -7.44
N VAL A 574 -28.88 -5.54 -7.25
CA VAL A 574 -28.68 -6.60 -8.24
C VAL A 574 -29.36 -6.26 -9.56
N SER A 575 -30.57 -5.70 -9.50
CA SER A 575 -31.28 -5.25 -10.68
C SER A 575 -30.56 -4.11 -11.39
N LEU A 576 -30.03 -3.16 -10.63
CA LEU A 576 -29.24 -2.03 -11.17
C LEU A 576 -27.97 -2.52 -11.87
N VAL A 577 -27.20 -3.41 -11.26
CA VAL A 577 -25.98 -3.98 -11.84
C VAL A 577 -26.28 -4.78 -13.10
N GLY A 578 -27.35 -5.55 -13.11
CA GLY A 578 -27.82 -6.27 -14.30
C GLY A 578 -28.21 -5.31 -15.45
N ASN A 579 -28.93 -4.24 -15.15
CA ASN A 579 -29.28 -3.21 -16.13
C ASN A 579 -28.03 -2.48 -16.66
N ALA A 580 -27.09 -2.16 -15.77
CA ALA A 580 -25.84 -1.53 -16.13
C ALA A 580 -25.00 -2.41 -17.06
N TRP A 581 -24.91 -3.70 -16.76
CA TRP A 581 -24.24 -4.68 -17.62
C TRP A 581 -24.88 -4.73 -19.02
N ASN A 582 -26.20 -4.93 -19.07
CA ASN A 582 -26.94 -4.97 -20.33
C ASN A 582 -26.73 -3.71 -21.16
N SER A 583 -26.71 -2.55 -20.53
CA SER A 583 -26.46 -1.27 -21.21
C SER A 583 -25.04 -1.18 -21.76
N THR A 584 -24.03 -1.67 -21.00
CA THR A 584 -22.62 -1.70 -21.40
C THR A 584 -22.41 -2.63 -22.60
N VAL A 585 -23.04 -3.80 -22.59
CA VAL A 585 -22.99 -4.75 -23.71
C VAL A 585 -23.70 -4.18 -24.96
N ALA A 586 -24.90 -3.63 -24.82
CA ALA A 586 -25.67 -3.06 -25.93
C ALA A 586 -24.95 -1.89 -26.61
N ARG A 587 -24.08 -1.17 -25.89
CA ARG A 587 -23.25 -0.07 -26.46
C ARG A 587 -22.12 -0.59 -27.34
N SER A 588 -21.62 -1.78 -27.00
CA SER A 588 -20.55 -2.43 -27.78
C SER A 588 -21.06 -3.08 -29.06
N GLU A 589 -22.39 -3.21 -29.24
CA GLU A 589 -23.02 -3.69 -30.45
C GLU A 589 -23.24 -2.51 -31.44
N GLY A 590 -22.30 -2.28 -32.35
CA GLY A 590 -22.47 -1.29 -33.44
C GLY A 590 -23.56 -1.69 -34.45
N VAL A 591 -23.87 -0.80 -35.42
CA VAL A 591 -24.88 -0.97 -36.49
C VAL A 591 -24.72 -2.27 -37.29
N THR A 592 -23.56 -2.87 -37.30
CA THR A 592 -23.24 -4.10 -38.00
C THR A 592 -23.52 -5.39 -37.18
N GLY A 593 -24.04 -5.26 -35.96
CA GLY A 593 -24.16 -6.37 -35.02
C GLY A 593 -22.83 -7.02 -34.64
N SER A 594 -21.73 -6.39 -34.97
CA SER A 594 -20.39 -6.81 -34.59
C SER A 594 -20.01 -6.14 -33.27
N PHE A 595 -19.73 -6.94 -32.30
CA PHE A 595 -19.15 -6.53 -31.03
C PHE A 595 -17.73 -6.04 -31.32
N VAL A 596 -17.43 -4.78 -31.14
CA VAL A 596 -16.07 -4.28 -31.21
C VAL A 596 -15.51 -4.30 -29.81
N LEU A 597 -14.72 -5.30 -29.48
CA LEU A 597 -13.83 -5.34 -28.31
C LEU A 597 -12.70 -4.31 -28.48
N GLY A 598 -13.07 -3.10 -28.84
CA GLY A 598 -12.12 -2.00 -28.89
C GLY A 598 -12.02 -1.32 -27.54
N SER A 599 -10.98 -1.59 -26.80
CA SER A 599 -10.39 -0.84 -25.69
C SER A 599 -11.22 -0.54 -24.42
N ARG A 600 -12.52 -0.30 -24.44
CA ARG A 600 -13.29 0.17 -23.28
C ARG A 600 -14.06 -0.88 -22.52
N TRP A 601 -14.61 -1.89 -23.21
CA TRP A 601 -15.32 -2.98 -22.56
C TRP A 601 -14.36 -3.87 -21.74
N SER A 602 -13.15 -4.10 -22.25
CA SER A 602 -12.10 -4.85 -21.53
C SER A 602 -11.71 -4.21 -20.20
N ASP A 603 -11.77 -2.89 -20.12
CA ASP A 603 -11.39 -2.15 -18.93
C ASP A 603 -12.53 -2.12 -17.89
N GLN A 604 -13.78 -2.02 -18.33
CA GLN A 604 -14.95 -1.98 -17.44
C GLN A 604 -15.35 -3.38 -16.93
N CYS A 605 -15.18 -4.42 -17.73
CA CYS A 605 -15.59 -5.77 -17.38
C CYS A 605 -15.04 -6.25 -16.02
N PRO A 606 -13.75 -6.07 -15.69
CA PRO A 606 -13.21 -6.43 -14.38
C PRO A 606 -13.91 -5.73 -13.23
N VAL A 607 -14.26 -4.45 -13.38
CA VAL A 607 -14.94 -3.65 -12.33
C VAL A 607 -16.34 -4.21 -12.05
N PHE A 608 -17.09 -4.58 -13.09
CA PHE A 608 -18.37 -5.26 -12.95
C PHE A 608 -18.24 -6.61 -12.24
N LEU A 609 -17.26 -7.43 -12.65
CA LEU A 609 -16.99 -8.73 -12.04
C LEU A 609 -16.63 -8.61 -10.55
N GLN A 610 -15.83 -7.62 -10.19
CA GLN A 610 -15.52 -7.31 -8.80
C GLN A 610 -16.77 -6.90 -8.01
N CYS A 611 -17.59 -6.01 -8.57
CA CYS A 611 -18.82 -5.56 -7.93
C CYS A 611 -19.78 -6.75 -7.67
N VAL A 612 -19.99 -7.61 -8.66
CA VAL A 612 -20.83 -8.82 -8.49
C VAL A 612 -20.21 -9.80 -7.50
N SER A 613 -18.87 -9.93 -7.47
CA SER A 613 -18.16 -10.76 -6.50
C SER A 613 -18.41 -10.31 -5.06
N GLN A 614 -18.41 -9.00 -4.80
CA GLN A 614 -18.76 -8.46 -3.47
C GLN A 614 -20.24 -8.69 -3.13
N LEU A 615 -21.13 -8.51 -4.08
CA LEU A 615 -22.55 -8.83 -3.86
C LEU A 615 -22.75 -10.30 -3.48
N VAL A 616 -22.05 -11.24 -4.13
CA VAL A 616 -22.07 -12.66 -3.77
C VAL A 616 -21.62 -12.89 -2.33
N ILE A 617 -20.61 -12.17 -1.84
CA ILE A 617 -20.16 -12.24 -0.43
C ILE A 617 -21.27 -11.77 0.52
N VAL A 618 -21.90 -10.63 0.22
CA VAL A 618 -23.03 -10.12 1.02
C VAL A 618 -24.17 -11.14 1.11
N PHE A 619 -24.38 -11.91 0.05
CA PHE A 619 -25.36 -12.99 0.01
C PHE A 619 -24.95 -14.24 0.80
N SER A 620 -23.70 -14.39 1.19
CA SER A 620 -23.18 -15.64 1.77
C SER A 620 -23.91 -16.09 3.05
N THR A 621 -24.47 -15.13 3.79
CA THR A 621 -25.19 -15.36 5.04
C THR A 621 -26.68 -15.16 4.84
N LYS A 622 -27.40 -16.20 4.43
CA LYS A 622 -28.84 -16.17 4.08
C LYS A 622 -29.78 -15.65 5.15
N GLU A 623 -29.48 -15.87 6.41
CA GLU A 623 -30.41 -15.64 7.52
C GLU A 623 -30.00 -14.43 8.39
N ALA A 624 -29.15 -13.55 7.89
CA ALA A 624 -28.75 -12.38 8.62
C ALA A 624 -29.92 -11.35 8.68
N PRO A 625 -30.55 -11.15 9.83
CA PRO A 625 -31.74 -10.28 9.96
C PRO A 625 -31.43 -8.80 9.69
N TRP A 626 -30.16 -8.45 9.61
CA TRP A 626 -29.71 -7.10 9.30
C TRP A 626 -29.48 -6.83 7.80
N LYS A 627 -29.71 -7.82 6.92
CA LYS A 627 -29.54 -7.63 5.47
C LYS A 627 -30.84 -7.20 4.83
N PRO A 628 -30.89 -6.00 4.22
CA PRO A 628 -32.13 -5.47 3.66
C PRO A 628 -32.48 -6.13 2.31
N THR A 629 -33.57 -6.86 2.29
CA THR A 629 -34.21 -7.37 1.07
C THR A 629 -35.72 -7.19 1.15
N ARG A 630 -36.36 -6.83 0.02
CA ARG A 630 -37.81 -6.66 -0.08
C ARG A 630 -38.52 -7.93 -0.54
N ALA A 631 -37.95 -8.58 -1.56
CA ALA A 631 -38.57 -9.73 -2.23
C ALA A 631 -38.17 -11.09 -1.62
N GLY A 632 -37.26 -11.07 -0.65
CA GLY A 632 -36.69 -12.27 -0.04
C GLY A 632 -35.51 -12.84 -0.85
N PHE A 633 -34.70 -13.65 -0.15
CA PHE A 633 -33.44 -14.16 -0.71
C PHE A 633 -33.62 -15.10 -1.91
N ASP A 634 -34.72 -15.82 -2.02
CA ASP A 634 -34.94 -16.74 -3.15
C ASP A 634 -35.13 -15.98 -4.47
N GLU A 635 -35.83 -14.84 -4.44
CA GLU A 635 -35.97 -13.98 -5.61
C GLU A 635 -34.66 -13.29 -5.99
N VAL A 636 -33.92 -12.85 -5.01
CA VAL A 636 -32.59 -12.28 -5.22
C VAL A 636 -31.66 -13.33 -5.85
N ASP A 637 -31.65 -14.57 -5.35
CA ASP A 637 -30.92 -15.69 -5.95
C ASP A 637 -31.25 -15.88 -7.43
N ARG A 638 -32.55 -15.83 -7.76
CA ARG A 638 -33.04 -15.99 -9.12
C ARG A 638 -32.53 -14.87 -10.03
N VAL A 639 -32.62 -13.62 -9.58
CA VAL A 639 -32.15 -12.45 -10.36
C VAL A 639 -30.64 -12.49 -10.52
N LEU A 640 -29.90 -12.78 -9.44
CA LEU A 640 -28.43 -12.87 -9.49
C LEU A 640 -27.97 -14.02 -10.39
N GLY A 641 -28.62 -15.17 -10.36
CA GLY A 641 -28.35 -16.30 -11.27
C GLY A 641 -28.52 -15.90 -12.74
N ALA A 642 -29.58 -15.15 -13.06
CA ALA A 642 -29.79 -14.62 -14.41
C ALA A 642 -28.70 -13.59 -14.82
N VAL A 643 -28.27 -12.70 -13.91
CA VAL A 643 -27.17 -11.75 -14.16
C VAL A 643 -25.87 -12.51 -14.41
N LEU A 644 -25.52 -13.50 -13.58
CA LEU A 644 -24.33 -14.34 -13.74
C LEU A 644 -24.32 -15.09 -15.07
N THR A 645 -25.46 -15.68 -15.45
CA THR A 645 -25.63 -16.37 -16.75
C THR A 645 -25.32 -15.38 -17.89
N ARG A 646 -25.96 -14.24 -17.87
CA ARG A 646 -25.82 -13.22 -18.92
C ARG A 646 -24.37 -12.71 -19.02
N MET A 647 -23.76 -12.38 -17.90
CA MET A 647 -22.36 -11.93 -17.88
C MET A 647 -21.41 -12.97 -18.44
N LEU A 648 -21.57 -14.23 -18.02
CA LEU A 648 -20.73 -15.33 -18.52
C LEU A 648 -20.85 -15.53 -20.02
N ASP A 649 -22.09 -15.51 -20.53
CA ASP A 649 -22.35 -15.70 -21.95
C ASP A 649 -21.83 -14.55 -22.80
N ASP A 650 -22.04 -13.32 -22.37
CA ASP A 650 -21.53 -12.14 -23.07
C ASP A 650 -19.99 -12.10 -23.07
N ILE A 651 -19.35 -12.44 -21.94
CA ILE A 651 -17.88 -12.54 -21.85
C ILE A 651 -17.36 -13.65 -22.77
N TYR A 652 -17.96 -14.83 -22.71
CA TYR A 652 -17.53 -15.96 -23.54
C TYR A 652 -17.64 -15.65 -25.03
N LEU A 653 -18.76 -15.08 -25.45
CA LEU A 653 -19.02 -14.69 -26.83
C LEU A 653 -18.11 -13.51 -27.25
N GLY A 654 -17.88 -12.57 -26.36
CA GLY A 654 -16.97 -11.45 -26.59
C GLY A 654 -15.54 -11.93 -26.84
N LEU A 655 -15.03 -12.82 -26.01
CA LEU A 655 -13.70 -13.42 -26.18
C LEU A 655 -13.56 -14.16 -27.51
N LEU A 656 -14.59 -14.88 -27.97
CA LEU A 656 -14.54 -15.63 -29.24
C LEU A 656 -14.62 -14.77 -30.50
N ARG A 657 -15.13 -13.53 -30.40
CA ARG A 657 -15.31 -12.66 -31.58
C ARG A 657 -14.00 -12.00 -32.04
N ASP A 658 -13.10 -11.71 -31.09
CA ASP A 658 -11.91 -10.93 -31.36
C ASP A 658 -10.65 -11.76 -31.57
N ALA A 659 -10.78 -13.08 -31.48
CA ALA A 659 -9.63 -13.98 -31.67
C ALA A 659 -10.02 -15.23 -32.45
N ASP A 660 -9.09 -15.76 -33.22
CA ASP A 660 -9.29 -16.99 -33.99
C ASP A 660 -9.57 -18.22 -33.11
N THR A 661 -9.08 -18.20 -31.88
CA THR A 661 -9.29 -19.25 -30.88
C THR A 661 -9.54 -18.69 -29.49
N LEU A 662 -10.24 -19.44 -28.65
CA LEU A 662 -10.47 -19.07 -27.26
C LEU A 662 -9.16 -18.94 -26.46
N ALA A 663 -8.15 -19.75 -26.78
CA ALA A 663 -6.84 -19.66 -26.16
C ALA A 663 -6.14 -18.31 -26.47
N THR A 664 -6.15 -17.90 -27.74
CA THR A 664 -5.60 -16.59 -28.15
C THR A 664 -6.35 -15.43 -27.49
N ALA A 665 -7.68 -15.55 -27.37
CA ALA A 665 -8.48 -14.55 -26.69
C ALA A 665 -8.11 -14.37 -25.20
N ILE A 666 -7.90 -15.48 -24.49
CA ILE A 666 -7.50 -15.48 -23.09
C ILE A 666 -6.07 -14.89 -22.92
N GLU A 667 -5.16 -15.17 -23.86
CA GLU A 667 -3.80 -14.59 -23.85
C GLU A 667 -3.81 -13.07 -24.04
N GLN A 668 -4.71 -12.56 -24.87
CA GLN A 668 -4.88 -11.14 -25.12
C GLN A 668 -5.59 -10.41 -23.97
N GLN A 669 -6.53 -11.08 -23.30
CA GLN A 669 -7.37 -10.52 -22.24
C GLN A 669 -7.32 -11.35 -20.94
N PRO A 670 -6.13 -11.56 -20.35
CA PRO A 670 -5.97 -12.43 -19.18
C PRO A 670 -6.65 -11.87 -17.93
N VAL A 671 -6.78 -10.56 -17.81
CA VAL A 671 -7.42 -9.88 -16.67
C VAL A 671 -8.91 -10.20 -16.57
N ILE A 672 -9.62 -10.23 -17.68
CA ILE A 672 -11.06 -10.62 -17.69
C ILE A 672 -11.21 -12.07 -17.21
N THR A 673 -10.33 -12.95 -17.67
CA THR A 673 -10.34 -14.36 -17.25
C THR A 673 -10.04 -14.51 -15.75
N GLU A 674 -9.10 -13.69 -15.22
CA GLU A 674 -8.78 -13.62 -13.79
C GLU A 674 -10.03 -13.32 -12.95
N TYR A 675 -10.65 -12.17 -13.17
CA TYR A 675 -11.80 -11.75 -12.39
C TYR A 675 -13.03 -12.63 -12.57
N LEU A 676 -13.22 -13.22 -13.77
CA LEU A 676 -14.30 -14.15 -14.00
C LEU A 676 -14.15 -15.43 -13.12
N PHE A 677 -12.96 -16.03 -13.10
CA PHE A 677 -12.73 -17.21 -12.27
C PHE A 677 -12.68 -16.86 -10.77
N GLU A 678 -12.24 -15.66 -10.38
CA GLU A 678 -12.36 -15.20 -9.00
C GLU A 678 -13.83 -15.09 -8.58
N LEU A 679 -14.69 -14.50 -9.40
CA LEU A 679 -16.12 -14.43 -9.14
C LEU A 679 -16.74 -15.84 -8.94
N PHE A 680 -16.49 -16.76 -9.87
CA PHE A 680 -17.06 -18.11 -9.75
C PHE A 680 -16.42 -18.93 -8.63
N THR A 681 -15.18 -18.66 -8.26
CA THR A 681 -14.56 -19.20 -7.03
C THR A 681 -15.32 -18.73 -5.79
N ARG A 682 -15.65 -17.43 -5.71
CA ARG A 682 -16.47 -16.88 -4.63
C ARG A 682 -17.85 -17.51 -4.57
N VAL A 683 -18.52 -17.63 -5.73
CA VAL A 683 -19.82 -18.31 -5.80
C VAL A 683 -19.73 -19.71 -5.21
N LEU A 684 -18.74 -20.52 -5.60
CA LEU A 684 -18.57 -21.88 -5.10
C LEU A 684 -18.26 -21.93 -3.59
N GLN A 685 -17.44 -21.01 -3.09
CA GLN A 685 -17.06 -20.98 -1.69
C GLN A 685 -18.18 -20.52 -0.76
N THR A 686 -19.01 -19.57 -1.23
CA THR A 686 -20.03 -18.91 -0.40
C THR A 686 -21.44 -19.45 -0.65
N ARG A 687 -21.82 -19.59 -1.91
CA ARG A 687 -23.19 -19.92 -2.36
C ARG A 687 -23.21 -20.88 -3.57
N PRO A 688 -22.72 -22.12 -3.41
CA PRO A 688 -22.71 -23.08 -4.53
C PRO A 688 -24.10 -23.34 -5.13
N GLU A 689 -25.17 -23.05 -4.40
CA GLU A 689 -26.55 -23.17 -4.86
C GLU A 689 -26.88 -22.25 -6.04
N LEU A 690 -26.15 -21.14 -6.21
CA LEU A 690 -26.33 -20.24 -7.36
C LEU A 690 -26.00 -20.92 -8.70
N PHE A 691 -25.15 -21.95 -8.70
CA PHE A 691 -24.90 -22.75 -9.89
C PHE A 691 -26.16 -23.42 -10.45
N MET A 692 -27.15 -23.69 -9.59
CA MET A 692 -28.44 -24.24 -10.03
C MET A 692 -29.29 -23.24 -10.81
N GLY A 693 -29.01 -21.95 -10.67
CA GLY A 693 -29.67 -20.88 -11.42
C GLY A 693 -29.03 -20.57 -12.77
N LEU A 694 -27.87 -21.16 -13.08
CA LEU A 694 -27.18 -20.97 -14.36
C LEU A 694 -27.81 -21.87 -15.45
N GLU A 695 -27.84 -21.38 -16.68
CA GLU A 695 -28.21 -22.20 -17.82
C GLU A 695 -27.13 -23.26 -18.10
N GLN A 696 -27.55 -24.46 -18.50
CA GLN A 696 -26.62 -25.56 -18.77
C GLN A 696 -25.56 -25.19 -19.82
N ALA A 697 -25.95 -24.48 -20.88
CA ALA A 697 -25.02 -24.05 -21.93
C ALA A 697 -23.95 -23.10 -21.37
N SER A 698 -24.30 -22.23 -20.42
CA SER A 698 -23.36 -21.29 -19.77
C SER A 698 -22.36 -22.02 -18.85
N VAL A 699 -22.85 -23.05 -18.13
CA VAL A 699 -21.98 -23.93 -17.32
C VAL A 699 -20.97 -24.68 -18.21
N GLU A 700 -21.40 -25.18 -19.35
CA GLU A 700 -20.53 -25.85 -20.35
C GLU A 700 -19.48 -24.87 -20.92
N ARG A 701 -19.86 -23.61 -21.19
CA ARG A 701 -18.94 -22.53 -21.61
C ARG A 701 -17.88 -22.25 -20.56
N LEU A 702 -18.27 -22.16 -19.28
CA LEU A 702 -17.36 -21.96 -18.16
C LEU A 702 -16.35 -23.10 -18.02
N CYS A 703 -16.81 -24.35 -18.18
CA CYS A 703 -15.93 -25.53 -18.18
C CYS A 703 -14.94 -25.50 -19.35
N ASN A 704 -15.40 -25.17 -20.56
CA ASN A 704 -14.54 -25.04 -21.73
C ASN A 704 -13.51 -23.92 -21.55
N LEU A 705 -13.94 -22.76 -21.03
CA LEU A 705 -13.03 -21.66 -20.72
C LEU A 705 -11.93 -22.09 -19.72
N SER A 706 -12.31 -22.85 -18.67
CA SER A 706 -11.37 -23.36 -17.68
C SER A 706 -10.32 -24.31 -18.26
N ILE A 707 -10.73 -25.15 -19.22
CA ILE A 707 -9.81 -26.07 -19.93
C ILE A 707 -8.80 -25.25 -20.74
N GLN A 708 -9.25 -24.26 -21.50
CA GLN A 708 -8.38 -23.43 -22.32
C GLN A 708 -7.44 -22.58 -21.44
N ALA A 709 -7.94 -21.95 -20.39
CA ALA A 709 -7.14 -21.14 -19.47
C ALA A 709 -6.03 -21.97 -18.78
N LEU A 710 -6.28 -23.25 -18.49
CA LEU A 710 -5.25 -24.15 -17.97
C LEU A 710 -4.16 -24.52 -19.00
N THR A 711 -4.37 -24.33 -20.29
CA THR A 711 -3.35 -24.61 -21.33
C THR A 711 -2.38 -23.45 -21.52
N ILE A 712 -2.72 -22.27 -21.03
CA ILE A 712 -1.98 -21.03 -21.28
C ILE A 712 -0.97 -20.76 -20.16
N PRO A 713 0.32 -20.54 -20.47
CA PRO A 713 1.36 -20.31 -19.49
C PRO A 713 1.35 -18.86 -18.93
N ASN A 714 0.16 -18.29 -18.73
CA ASN A 714 -0.04 -16.96 -18.16
C ASN A 714 -0.54 -17.07 -16.71
N ARG A 715 0.12 -16.35 -15.79
CA ARG A 715 -0.19 -16.40 -14.36
C ARG A 715 -1.59 -15.87 -14.05
N LEU A 716 -2.03 -14.79 -14.72
CA LEU A 716 -3.33 -14.16 -14.49
C LEU A 716 -4.49 -15.05 -14.91
N ALA A 717 -4.32 -15.89 -15.96
CA ALA A 717 -5.32 -16.84 -16.38
C ALA A 717 -5.27 -18.15 -15.56
N LEU A 718 -4.09 -18.72 -15.36
CA LEU A 718 -3.93 -20.06 -14.78
C LEU A 718 -4.23 -20.09 -13.28
N LYS A 719 -3.70 -19.13 -12.49
CA LYS A 719 -3.84 -19.16 -11.03
C LYS A 719 -5.29 -19.10 -10.56
N PRO A 720 -6.15 -18.15 -11.02
CA PRO A 720 -7.55 -18.10 -10.65
C PRO A 720 -8.35 -19.31 -11.16
N THR A 721 -8.02 -19.80 -12.37
CA THR A 721 -8.64 -21.03 -12.90
C THR A 721 -8.34 -22.25 -12.03
N ALA A 722 -7.10 -22.40 -11.58
CA ALA A 722 -6.72 -23.50 -10.69
C ALA A 722 -7.45 -23.39 -9.34
N TYR A 723 -7.65 -22.18 -8.81
CA TYR A 723 -8.43 -21.96 -7.57
C TYR A 723 -9.91 -22.25 -7.78
N PHE A 724 -10.49 -21.82 -8.90
CA PHE A 724 -11.88 -22.15 -9.26
C PHE A 724 -12.09 -23.66 -9.31
N LEU A 725 -11.26 -24.39 -10.04
CA LEU A 725 -11.37 -25.85 -10.14
C LEU A 725 -11.11 -26.52 -8.79
N THR A 726 -10.18 -26.02 -7.99
CA THR A 726 -9.94 -26.51 -6.63
C THR A 726 -11.20 -26.34 -5.75
N ALA A 727 -11.88 -25.19 -5.83
CA ALA A 727 -13.13 -24.96 -5.13
C ALA A 727 -14.25 -25.88 -5.64
N LEU A 728 -14.40 -26.02 -6.96
CA LEU A 728 -15.37 -26.92 -7.58
C LEU A 728 -15.20 -28.35 -7.09
N ILE A 729 -13.98 -28.86 -7.10
CA ILE A 729 -13.63 -30.22 -6.67
C ILE A 729 -13.92 -30.42 -5.17
N ARG A 730 -13.60 -29.43 -4.34
CA ARG A 730 -13.89 -29.51 -2.89
C ARG A 730 -15.38 -29.50 -2.61
N VAL A 731 -16.16 -28.66 -3.30
CA VAL A 731 -17.61 -28.58 -3.10
C VAL A 731 -18.31 -29.84 -3.64
N SER A 732 -17.90 -30.37 -4.79
CA SER A 732 -18.49 -31.59 -5.38
C SER A 732 -18.42 -32.85 -4.51
N SER A 733 -17.54 -32.85 -3.50
CA SER A 733 -17.37 -33.93 -2.51
C SER A 733 -17.76 -33.53 -1.09
N SER A 734 -18.32 -32.31 -0.89
CA SER A 734 -18.66 -31.80 0.44
C SER A 734 -19.93 -32.43 1.01
N ASP A 735 -20.04 -32.40 2.35
CA ASP A 735 -21.28 -32.79 3.03
C ASP A 735 -22.38 -31.74 2.78
N THR A 736 -23.59 -32.21 2.57
CA THR A 736 -24.74 -31.37 2.24
C THR A 736 -25.53 -30.87 3.44
N ASN A 737 -25.17 -31.32 4.66
CA ASN A 737 -25.79 -30.93 5.95
C ASN A 737 -27.36 -30.94 5.90
N GLY A 738 -27.94 -31.81 5.07
CA GLY A 738 -29.39 -31.94 4.94
C GLY A 738 -30.07 -30.83 4.10
N ASN A 739 -29.36 -29.83 3.60
CA ASN A 739 -29.93 -28.78 2.74
C ASN A 739 -30.17 -29.30 1.32
N PRO A 740 -31.44 -29.35 0.83
CA PRO A 740 -31.77 -29.89 -0.47
C PRO A 740 -31.19 -29.11 -1.65
N LYS A 741 -31.14 -27.77 -1.56
CA LYS A 741 -30.52 -26.91 -2.59
C LYS A 741 -29.04 -27.18 -2.71
N ARG A 742 -28.35 -27.29 -1.56
CA ARG A 742 -26.91 -27.59 -1.52
C ARG A 742 -26.64 -29.01 -2.05
N ARG A 743 -27.49 -29.98 -1.75
CA ARG A 743 -27.38 -31.33 -2.29
C ARG A 743 -27.44 -31.31 -3.81
N ALA A 744 -28.44 -30.64 -4.40
CA ALA A 744 -28.58 -30.52 -5.84
C ALA A 744 -27.34 -29.83 -6.49
N ALA A 745 -26.78 -28.79 -5.86
CA ALA A 745 -25.55 -28.17 -6.32
C ALA A 745 -24.34 -29.13 -6.28
N VAL A 746 -24.18 -29.90 -5.20
CA VAL A 746 -23.12 -30.91 -5.06
C VAL A 746 -23.25 -31.99 -6.13
N GLU A 747 -24.48 -32.45 -6.41
CA GLU A 747 -24.77 -33.45 -7.47
C GLU A 747 -24.41 -32.89 -8.86
N LEU A 748 -24.79 -31.64 -9.17
CA LEU A 748 -24.43 -30.98 -10.41
C LEU A 748 -22.90 -30.87 -10.58
N LEU A 749 -22.19 -30.37 -9.55
CA LEU A 749 -20.73 -30.21 -9.58
C LEU A 749 -20.03 -31.57 -9.67
N GLY A 750 -20.58 -32.62 -9.06
CA GLY A 750 -20.12 -34.01 -9.21
C GLY A 750 -20.30 -34.54 -10.64
N ALA A 751 -21.41 -34.21 -11.31
CA ALA A 751 -21.60 -34.54 -12.72
C ALA A 751 -20.58 -33.84 -13.63
N LEU A 752 -20.28 -32.54 -13.38
CA LEU A 752 -19.22 -31.79 -14.09
C LEU A 752 -17.85 -32.42 -13.88
N TRP A 753 -17.51 -32.84 -12.65
CA TRP A 753 -16.28 -33.58 -12.38
C TRP A 753 -16.19 -34.85 -13.24
N ASN A 754 -17.26 -35.66 -13.30
CA ASN A 754 -17.27 -36.87 -14.09
C ASN A 754 -17.14 -36.61 -15.59
N GLN A 755 -17.70 -35.51 -16.09
CA GLN A 755 -17.66 -35.14 -17.50
C GLN A 755 -16.31 -34.53 -17.92
N TYR A 756 -15.79 -33.60 -17.16
CA TYR A 756 -14.61 -32.76 -17.53
C TYR A 756 -13.31 -33.10 -16.77
N GLY A 757 -13.40 -33.84 -15.67
CA GLY A 757 -12.29 -34.07 -14.75
C GLY A 757 -11.08 -34.75 -15.40
N ALA A 758 -11.30 -35.70 -16.34
CA ALA A 758 -10.21 -36.34 -17.07
C ALA A 758 -9.44 -35.34 -17.95
N THR A 759 -10.15 -34.37 -18.55
CA THR A 759 -9.54 -33.32 -19.37
C THR A 759 -8.78 -32.32 -18.52
N TRP A 760 -9.34 -31.88 -17.40
CA TRP A 760 -8.64 -31.03 -16.43
C TRP A 760 -7.38 -31.71 -15.88
N LEU A 761 -7.42 -33.00 -15.59
CA LEU A 761 -6.27 -33.78 -15.16
C LEU A 761 -5.20 -33.85 -16.27
N ARG A 762 -5.60 -34.07 -17.51
CA ARG A 762 -4.68 -34.13 -18.66
C ARG A 762 -3.92 -32.81 -18.82
N THR A 763 -4.61 -31.66 -18.78
CA THR A 763 -3.98 -30.33 -18.87
C THR A 763 -3.07 -30.06 -17.67
N THR A 764 -3.49 -30.44 -16.47
CA THR A 764 -2.69 -30.35 -15.23
C THR A 764 -1.39 -31.16 -15.35
N LEU A 765 -1.47 -32.41 -15.82
CA LEU A 765 -0.28 -33.26 -16.02
C LEU A 765 0.64 -32.74 -17.13
N ALA A 766 0.09 -32.21 -18.23
CA ALA A 766 0.87 -31.57 -19.29
C ALA A 766 1.64 -30.34 -18.75
N ALA A 767 1.00 -29.53 -17.92
CA ALA A 767 1.65 -28.37 -17.28
C ALA A 767 2.82 -28.80 -16.37
N ILE A 768 2.67 -29.88 -15.59
CA ILE A 768 3.74 -30.46 -14.79
C ILE A 768 4.86 -30.98 -15.71
N GLY A 769 4.48 -31.60 -16.84
CA GLY A 769 5.38 -32.19 -17.83
C GLY A 769 6.29 -31.18 -18.56
N GLY A 770 5.97 -29.89 -18.56
CA GLY A 770 6.85 -28.86 -19.11
C GLY A 770 6.19 -27.81 -19.99
N THR A 771 4.87 -27.86 -20.23
CA THR A 771 4.18 -26.84 -21.06
C THR A 771 4.09 -25.47 -20.35
N HIS A 772 4.32 -25.41 -19.02
CA HIS A 772 4.24 -24.18 -18.22
C HIS A 772 5.54 -23.87 -17.48
N PRO A 773 5.82 -22.59 -17.13
CA PRO A 773 6.96 -22.22 -16.28
C PRO A 773 6.88 -22.87 -14.89
N ARG A 774 8.04 -23.14 -14.28
CA ARG A 774 8.11 -23.73 -12.93
C ARG A 774 7.50 -22.85 -11.85
N SER A 775 7.50 -21.54 -12.02
CA SER A 775 6.87 -20.58 -11.10
C SER A 775 5.36 -20.81 -10.89
N LEU A 776 4.68 -21.49 -11.81
CA LEU A 776 3.27 -21.82 -11.75
C LEU A 776 2.98 -23.20 -11.12
N LEU A 777 3.99 -24.03 -10.90
CA LEU A 777 3.85 -25.38 -10.32
C LEU A 777 3.17 -25.41 -8.94
N PRO A 778 3.34 -24.44 -8.03
CA PRO A 778 2.62 -24.45 -6.75
C PRO A 778 1.10 -24.50 -6.92
N ASN A 779 0.53 -23.68 -7.84
CA ASN A 779 -0.92 -23.64 -8.10
C ASN A 779 -1.42 -24.93 -8.75
N ILE A 780 -0.65 -25.46 -9.69
CA ILE A 780 -0.92 -26.74 -10.36
C ILE A 780 -0.85 -27.90 -9.36
N SER A 781 0.09 -27.87 -8.41
CA SER A 781 0.24 -28.86 -7.35
C SER A 781 -0.96 -28.86 -6.40
N GLU A 782 -1.49 -27.67 -6.09
CA GLU A 782 -2.68 -27.54 -5.24
C GLU A 782 -3.91 -28.15 -5.92
N LEU A 783 -4.11 -27.88 -7.20
CA LEU A 783 -5.19 -28.44 -7.99
C LEU A 783 -5.09 -29.98 -8.03
N LEU A 784 -3.92 -30.53 -8.35
CA LEU A 784 -3.71 -31.99 -8.35
C LEU A 784 -3.93 -32.62 -6.98
N PHE A 785 -3.49 -31.96 -5.91
CA PHE A 785 -3.73 -32.40 -4.54
C PHE A 785 -5.22 -32.39 -4.18
N ALA A 786 -5.97 -31.37 -4.60
CA ALA A 786 -7.41 -31.31 -4.40
C ALA A 786 -8.12 -32.48 -5.11
N MET A 787 -7.73 -32.80 -6.35
CA MET A 787 -8.23 -33.99 -7.09
C MET A 787 -7.94 -35.27 -6.32
N ALA A 788 -6.71 -35.44 -5.80
CA ALA A 788 -6.31 -36.62 -5.06
C ALA A 788 -7.05 -36.77 -3.73
N LYS A 789 -7.29 -35.65 -3.04
CA LYS A 789 -7.94 -35.66 -1.73
C LYS A 789 -9.44 -35.95 -1.82
N ASN A 790 -10.12 -35.44 -2.84
CA ASN A 790 -11.58 -35.44 -2.92
C ASN A 790 -12.14 -36.53 -3.84
N HIS A 791 -11.39 -36.95 -4.87
CA HIS A 791 -11.87 -37.90 -5.88
C HIS A 791 -10.81 -38.97 -6.21
N LEU A 792 -10.25 -39.62 -5.19
CA LEU A 792 -9.11 -40.52 -5.33
C LEU A 792 -9.35 -41.71 -6.28
N ALA A 793 -10.56 -42.27 -6.31
CA ALA A 793 -10.88 -43.46 -7.13
C ALA A 793 -10.80 -43.12 -8.62
N THR A 794 -11.53 -42.09 -9.06
CA THR A 794 -11.53 -41.62 -10.44
C THR A 794 -10.19 -41.07 -10.87
N LEU A 795 -9.49 -40.34 -9.97
CA LEU A 795 -8.14 -39.87 -10.24
C LEU A 795 -7.17 -41.02 -10.55
N ARG A 796 -7.16 -42.10 -9.75
CA ARG A 796 -6.29 -43.25 -9.98
C ARG A 796 -6.53 -43.88 -11.33
N GLN A 797 -7.81 -44.05 -11.72
CA GLN A 797 -8.18 -44.58 -13.00
C GLN A 797 -7.62 -43.69 -14.13
N TRP A 798 -7.98 -42.42 -14.14
CA TRP A 798 -7.59 -41.49 -15.19
C TRP A 798 -6.07 -41.24 -15.26
N MET A 799 -5.38 -41.18 -14.11
CA MET A 799 -3.89 -41.11 -14.10
C MET A 799 -3.28 -42.37 -14.72
N GLY A 800 -3.85 -43.56 -14.44
CA GLY A 800 -3.39 -44.81 -15.04
C GLY A 800 -3.50 -44.78 -16.55
N GLU A 801 -4.66 -44.36 -17.06
CA GLU A 801 -4.95 -44.25 -18.52
C GLU A 801 -4.05 -43.18 -19.19
N LEU A 802 -3.92 -41.97 -18.61
CA LEU A 802 -3.18 -40.89 -19.20
C LEU A 802 -1.65 -41.13 -19.18
N LEU A 803 -1.12 -41.58 -18.06
CA LEU A 803 0.32 -41.83 -17.93
C LEU A 803 0.81 -43.08 -18.66
N SER A 804 -0.09 -43.99 -19.08
CA SER A 804 0.26 -45.13 -19.95
C SER A 804 0.50 -44.71 -21.39
N GLN A 805 0.12 -43.51 -21.81
CA GLN A 805 0.35 -42.98 -23.14
C GLN A 805 1.85 -42.75 -23.38
N PRO A 806 2.39 -43.15 -24.55
CA PRO A 806 3.77 -42.84 -24.94
C PRO A 806 4.01 -41.33 -24.95
N ASP A 807 5.17 -40.91 -24.50
CA ASP A 807 5.61 -39.51 -24.51
C ASP A 807 4.76 -38.51 -23.69
N PHE A 808 3.75 -38.99 -22.96
CA PHE A 808 2.95 -38.13 -22.09
C PHE A 808 3.28 -38.39 -20.61
N PRO A 809 3.42 -37.36 -19.76
CA PRO A 809 3.40 -35.92 -20.06
C PRO A 809 4.72 -35.39 -20.62
N SER A 810 5.75 -36.23 -20.71
CA SER A 810 7.04 -35.91 -21.29
C SER A 810 7.77 -37.18 -21.78
N ARG A 811 8.53 -37.09 -22.90
CA ARG A 811 9.38 -38.12 -23.44
C ARG A 811 10.62 -38.48 -22.57
N PHE A 812 10.94 -37.65 -21.59
CA PHE A 812 12.11 -37.85 -20.75
C PHE A 812 11.84 -38.72 -19.51
N VAL A 813 10.64 -39.19 -19.30
CA VAL A 813 10.25 -40.04 -18.16
C VAL A 813 9.81 -41.41 -18.62
N ASP A 814 10.34 -42.45 -17.97
CA ASP A 814 9.99 -43.84 -18.22
C ASP A 814 8.69 -44.26 -17.49
N ASP A 815 8.13 -45.39 -17.87
CA ASP A 815 6.87 -45.91 -17.29
C ASP A 815 7.00 -46.26 -15.80
N ARG A 816 8.20 -46.53 -15.31
CA ARG A 816 8.44 -46.76 -13.89
C ARG A 816 8.30 -45.47 -13.11
N THR A 817 8.93 -44.41 -13.56
CA THR A 817 8.86 -43.08 -12.95
C THR A 817 7.41 -42.56 -12.95
N LYS A 818 6.67 -42.74 -14.04
CA LYS A 818 5.26 -42.36 -14.15
C LYS A 818 4.39 -43.11 -13.13
N ARG A 819 4.61 -44.42 -12.95
CA ARG A 819 3.87 -45.23 -11.95
C ARG A 819 4.21 -44.82 -10.53
N VAL A 820 5.49 -44.58 -10.20
CA VAL A 820 5.91 -44.10 -8.88
C VAL A 820 5.24 -42.75 -8.58
N PHE A 821 5.25 -41.82 -9.50
CA PHE A 821 4.58 -40.52 -9.35
C PHE A 821 3.09 -40.68 -9.04
N ALA A 822 2.38 -41.50 -9.82
CA ALA A 822 0.96 -41.75 -9.61
C ALA A 822 0.68 -42.37 -8.22
N GLN A 823 1.52 -43.32 -7.77
CA GLN A 823 1.39 -43.93 -6.44
C GLN A 823 1.67 -42.95 -5.31
N GLN A 824 2.67 -42.08 -5.45
CA GLN A 824 3.04 -41.07 -4.47
C GLN A 824 1.94 -40.02 -4.32
N ILE A 825 1.41 -39.50 -5.44
CA ILE A 825 0.29 -38.54 -5.40
C ILE A 825 -0.95 -39.17 -4.76
N ALA A 826 -1.30 -40.42 -5.14
CA ALA A 826 -2.45 -41.12 -4.59
C ALA A 826 -2.31 -41.50 -3.10
N GLY A 827 -1.10 -41.55 -2.59
CA GLY A 827 -0.79 -41.82 -1.17
C GLY A 827 -0.55 -40.61 -0.30
N THR A 828 -0.49 -39.40 -0.91
CA THR A 828 -0.12 -38.17 -0.19
C THR A 828 -1.29 -37.62 0.63
N ARG A 829 -1.03 -37.31 1.90
CA ARG A 829 -2.03 -36.74 2.84
C ARG A 829 -1.83 -35.25 3.14
N SER A 830 -0.70 -34.66 2.75
CA SER A 830 -0.42 -33.24 2.97
C SER A 830 0.01 -32.54 1.70
N PHE A 831 -0.38 -31.28 1.58
CA PHE A 831 -0.05 -30.44 0.41
C PHE A 831 1.47 -30.27 0.25
N SER A 832 2.22 -30.07 1.33
CA SER A 832 3.68 -29.91 1.28
C SER A 832 4.36 -31.13 0.62
N LYS A 833 3.92 -32.35 0.96
CA LYS A 833 4.44 -33.58 0.33
C LYS A 833 4.02 -33.68 -1.14
N ALA A 834 2.77 -33.35 -1.47
CA ALA A 834 2.29 -33.34 -2.86
C ALA A 834 3.15 -32.38 -3.72
N LYS A 835 3.41 -31.18 -3.21
CA LYS A 835 4.25 -30.17 -3.87
C LYS A 835 5.67 -30.70 -4.13
N GLY A 836 6.28 -31.38 -3.16
CA GLY A 836 7.59 -32.03 -3.32
C GLY A 836 7.58 -33.07 -4.43
N VAL A 837 6.59 -33.98 -4.41
CA VAL A 837 6.43 -35.04 -5.43
C VAL A 837 6.23 -34.45 -6.84
N VAL A 838 5.42 -33.40 -6.97
CA VAL A 838 5.20 -32.71 -8.25
C VAL A 838 6.48 -32.05 -8.75
N ASN A 839 7.22 -31.36 -7.85
CA ASN A 839 8.49 -30.72 -8.22
C ASN A 839 9.53 -31.71 -8.72
N GLU A 840 9.73 -32.83 -7.99
CA GLU A 840 10.66 -33.90 -8.42
C GLU A 840 10.26 -34.47 -9.78
N PHE A 841 8.99 -34.76 -9.97
CA PHE A 841 8.49 -35.31 -11.23
C PHE A 841 8.67 -34.31 -12.38
N SER A 842 8.37 -33.04 -12.14
CA SER A 842 8.55 -31.97 -13.14
C SER A 842 10.02 -31.77 -13.53
N ILE A 843 10.97 -31.88 -12.58
CA ILE A 843 12.40 -31.83 -12.86
C ILE A 843 12.80 -32.98 -13.83
N LYS A 844 12.30 -34.19 -13.59
CA LYS A 844 12.55 -35.35 -14.46
C LYS A 844 11.92 -35.16 -15.83
N CYS A 845 10.68 -34.69 -15.89
CA CYS A 845 9.97 -34.41 -17.14
C CYS A 845 10.70 -33.39 -18.01
N ARG A 846 11.38 -32.42 -17.42
CA ARG A 846 12.10 -31.33 -18.10
C ARG A 846 13.58 -31.63 -18.37
N ASN A 847 14.05 -32.81 -18.00
CA ASN A 847 15.45 -33.23 -18.10
C ASN A 847 16.44 -32.28 -17.38
N LEU A 848 16.05 -31.76 -16.22
CA LEU A 848 16.84 -30.79 -15.44
C LEU A 848 17.68 -31.45 -14.34
N GLN A 849 17.77 -32.78 -14.31
CA GLN A 849 18.58 -33.50 -13.33
C GLN A 849 20.08 -33.15 -13.44
N GLY A 850 20.72 -32.84 -12.32
CA GLY A 850 22.14 -32.46 -12.28
C GLY A 850 22.46 -31.03 -12.70
N THR A 851 21.45 -30.17 -12.86
CA THR A 851 21.63 -28.74 -13.11
C THR A 851 21.54 -27.94 -11.81
N ALA A 852 21.94 -26.67 -11.82
CA ALA A 852 21.85 -25.76 -10.67
C ALA A 852 20.41 -25.60 -10.11
N TYR A 853 19.40 -26.06 -10.86
CA TYR A 853 17.98 -26.02 -10.44
C TYR A 853 17.54 -27.22 -9.57
N THR A 854 18.44 -28.12 -9.23
CA THR A 854 18.18 -29.33 -8.41
C THR A 854 18.69 -29.22 -6.97
N SER A 855 19.43 -28.14 -6.63
CA SER A 855 19.94 -27.85 -5.29
C SER A 855 18.93 -27.09 -4.42
#